data_02e7f4a1186213da4f569203f60029f4
#
_entry.id   02e7f4a1186213da4f569203f60029f4
#
_cell.length_a   1.000
_cell.length_b   1.000
_cell.length_c   1.000
_cell.angle_alpha   90.00
_cell.angle_beta   90.00
_cell.angle_gamma   90.00
#
_symmetry.space_group_name_H-M   'P 1'
#
loop_
_entity.id
_entity.type
_entity.pdbx_description
1 polymer ?
#
loop_
_entity_poly.entity_id
_entity_poly.type
_entity_poly.pdbx_seq_one_letter_code
_entity_poly.pdbx_strand_id
1 'polypeptide(L)'
;MKRNLKKAFSLLLAASMVFAMAGCGTGGAGSGEQETNGGTDAAGEKEQDGTAGTTGGDGPVAMGRYVEEEIDLSEQLQQPSSMSRLADGSLVIMDKSAGMLVSKDEGATWTAETPDWFAELKANETYISNMYMGPDGTAAVITGESSGEGDDVTFILRLSLYLPDGTPVPVEKEMTEDEKYFKQVAFKEDGTILASTYRGVYEVQQDGSCEQILTLDYNPQWMWVRDNLLVVDNDWGEQEMPMLYDLEAGTAFEDQVLTEFMAENYQSRSFNGMDYCDVYLLPGEDGTVYVTGSKGIHRHVVGGNMMEQIVDGSLSMLSNPQYYTISMMQLEGDAFLGLYTGNKLIRFTYDPDVPSVPEQVVKLYSLQENANIRQAISRYQVQHPDVFVSYEVGMGSGDSVTREDSIKKLNTQIMAGEGPDLLVMDDLPFDSYVEKGMLADLTDYLAQYSAEEPLFDNVIEALKKDGKAYVVPATIGIPQIAAAADGMENVKDLSDLADVMEQLRQEHPGESIMGIGGAAALLKRLAATSAPKWIAADGSIDREVLQEYLEQCKRIYDIQMDSLDSEMVETYEERMGRLAEYYGVGMEQIDWEAYLDLMSYLGKEQHMMIGWMCAQYGYLELESLSRNEASKDAKVIPMQGQCTKVFKPATMLAVSAASGQIDAAKDFMSTFLSAEVQSEYDGLPLNRNAFDIQFTPKEDIMGAEGEYTSLYTTDADGNGIGYTMYWPSDETIAAFKQELSELTTAYVPDQMLEGAVFKQGTGYMQGEQTIEQALDEIERAVAIYMAE
;
A
#
# COMPACT_ATOMS: atom_id res chain seq x y z
N MET A 1 -28.93 3.89 -20.41
CA MET A 1 -27.76 4.77 -20.51
C MET A 1 -27.05 4.89 -19.16
N LYS A 2 -27.67 5.40 -18.06
CA LYS A 2 -27.07 5.48 -16.71
C LYS A 2 -26.50 4.15 -16.15
N ARG A 3 -27.08 3.01 -16.53
CA ARG A 3 -26.64 1.68 -16.04
C ARG A 3 -25.36 1.17 -16.73
N ASN A 4 -25.09 1.60 -17.97
CA ASN A 4 -23.91 1.18 -18.72
C ASN A 4 -22.68 2.05 -18.46
N LEU A 5 -22.85 3.33 -18.13
CA LEU A 5 -21.76 4.20 -17.67
C LEU A 5 -21.18 3.69 -16.33
N LYS A 6 -22.04 3.24 -15.40
CA LYS A 6 -21.60 2.62 -14.14
C LYS A 6 -20.77 1.35 -14.35
N LYS A 7 -21.10 0.52 -15.37
CA LYS A 7 -20.33 -0.70 -15.68
C LYS A 7 -18.91 -0.41 -16.23
N ALA A 8 -18.79 0.59 -17.12
CA ALA A 8 -17.49 1.01 -17.64
C ALA A 8 -16.61 1.66 -16.56
N PHE A 9 -17.23 2.41 -15.63
CA PHE A 9 -16.55 3.03 -14.49
C PHE A 9 -15.97 1.98 -13.52
N SER A 10 -16.69 0.90 -13.26
CA SER A 10 -16.25 -0.19 -12.39
C SER A 10 -15.08 -0.99 -12.96
N LEU A 11 -14.99 -1.15 -14.28
CA LEU A 11 -13.87 -1.83 -14.93
C LEU A 11 -12.56 -1.04 -14.83
N LEU A 12 -12.62 0.29 -14.89
CA LEU A 12 -11.45 1.14 -14.71
C LEU A 12 -11.02 1.25 -13.23
N LEU A 13 -11.97 1.31 -12.29
CA LEU A 13 -11.65 1.28 -10.86
C LEU A 13 -11.13 -0.10 -10.39
N ALA A 14 -11.67 -1.20 -10.93
CA ALA A 14 -11.18 -2.53 -10.57
C ALA A 14 -9.72 -2.75 -10.98
N ALA A 15 -9.28 -2.15 -12.09
CA ALA A 15 -7.88 -2.20 -12.49
C ALA A 15 -6.95 -1.35 -11.61
N SER A 16 -7.47 -0.28 -10.98
CA SER A 16 -6.69 0.58 -10.09
C SER A 16 -6.69 0.14 -8.61
N MET A 17 -7.66 -0.67 -8.18
CA MET A 17 -7.78 -1.10 -6.78
C MET A 17 -7.07 -2.42 -6.45
N VAL A 18 -6.60 -3.18 -7.44
CA VAL A 18 -5.81 -4.41 -7.20
C VAL A 18 -4.46 -4.13 -6.51
N PHE A 19 -3.98 -2.89 -6.54
CA PHE A 19 -2.69 -2.50 -5.94
C PHE A 19 -2.76 -1.98 -4.49
N ALA A 20 -3.95 -1.69 -3.95
CA ALA A 20 -4.06 -1.17 -2.58
C ALA A 20 -4.05 -2.25 -1.49
N MET A 21 -3.93 -3.54 -1.84
CA MET A 21 -4.09 -4.66 -0.91
C MET A 21 -2.77 -5.39 -0.54
N ALA A 22 -1.61 -4.83 -0.85
CA ALA A 22 -0.31 -5.45 -0.56
C ALA A 22 0.21 -5.21 0.89
N GLY A 23 -0.59 -4.58 1.77
CA GLY A 23 -0.14 -4.08 3.08
C GLY A 23 -0.20 -5.05 4.26
N CYS A 24 -0.76 -6.25 4.14
CA CYS A 24 -0.88 -7.19 5.27
C CYS A 24 -0.02 -8.45 5.17
N GLY A 25 0.92 -8.51 4.24
CA GLY A 25 1.82 -9.65 4.07
C GLY A 25 3.10 -9.52 4.89
N THR A 26 3.24 -10.24 5.99
CA THR A 26 4.53 -10.46 6.64
C THR A 26 5.33 -11.45 5.80
N GLY A 27 6.45 -11.01 5.22
CA GLY A 27 7.32 -11.86 4.42
C GLY A 27 7.88 -13.05 5.19
N GLY A 28 7.58 -14.26 4.75
CA GLY A 28 8.22 -15.48 5.23
C GLY A 28 9.49 -15.77 4.44
N ALA A 29 10.64 -15.80 5.12
CA ALA A 29 11.90 -16.16 4.52
C ALA A 29 12.00 -17.69 4.31
N GLY A 30 12.14 -18.12 3.07
CA GLY A 30 12.46 -19.49 2.70
C GLY A 30 13.91 -19.61 2.25
N SER A 31 14.69 -20.42 2.94
CA SER A 31 16.08 -20.76 2.59
C SER A 31 16.12 -21.79 1.45
N GLY A 32 16.66 -21.43 0.31
CA GLY A 32 17.01 -22.37 -0.75
C GLY A 32 18.51 -22.33 -1.03
N GLU A 33 19.21 -23.41 -0.71
CA GLU A 33 20.60 -23.64 -1.09
C GLU A 33 20.73 -23.87 -2.59
N GLN A 34 21.55 -23.08 -3.26
CA GLN A 34 22.11 -23.46 -4.58
C GLN A 34 23.63 -23.32 -4.59
N GLU A 35 24.25 -24.43 -4.93
CA GLU A 35 25.70 -24.60 -5.03
C GLU A 35 26.34 -23.70 -6.11
N THR A 36 27.42 -23.10 -5.70
CA THR A 36 28.27 -22.24 -6.52
C THR A 36 29.27 -23.03 -7.36
N ASN A 37 29.58 -22.57 -8.54
CA ASN A 37 30.86 -22.84 -9.16
C ASN A 37 31.57 -21.50 -9.53
N GLY A 38 32.79 -21.43 -9.07
CA GLY A 38 33.57 -20.25 -8.92
C GLY A 38 34.23 -19.67 -10.18
N GLY A 39 34.68 -18.47 -10.01
CA GLY A 39 35.64 -17.80 -10.92
C GLY A 39 36.02 -16.43 -10.36
N THR A 40 37.21 -16.34 -9.89
CA THR A 40 37.93 -15.17 -9.37
C THR A 40 38.01 -14.03 -10.38
N ASP A 41 37.80 -12.74 -9.97
CA ASP A 41 38.91 -11.81 -9.84
C ASP A 41 38.44 -10.46 -9.24
N ALA A 42 39.36 -9.90 -8.47
CA ALA A 42 39.17 -8.72 -7.65
C ALA A 42 39.23 -7.40 -8.43
N ALA A 43 38.36 -6.43 -8.05
CA ALA A 43 38.77 -5.03 -7.99
C ALA A 43 37.72 -4.16 -7.26
N GLY A 44 38.12 -3.65 -6.11
CA GLY A 44 37.83 -2.30 -5.65
C GLY A 44 36.44 -1.92 -5.20
N GLU A 45 36.12 -2.29 -3.95
CA GLU A 45 35.11 -1.65 -3.12
C GLU A 45 35.27 -0.12 -3.11
N LYS A 46 34.24 0.61 -3.48
CA LYS A 46 33.91 1.89 -2.90
C LYS A 46 32.51 1.78 -2.32
N GLU A 47 32.44 1.36 -1.07
CA GLU A 47 31.34 1.65 -0.20
C GLU A 47 31.11 3.17 -0.21
N GLN A 48 29.96 3.58 -0.71
CA GLN A 48 29.38 4.87 -0.40
C GLN A 48 28.27 4.61 0.60
N ASP A 49 28.75 4.34 1.83
CA ASP A 49 27.93 4.26 3.02
C ASP A 49 27.35 5.65 3.29
N GLY A 50 26.02 5.76 3.15
CA GLY A 50 25.25 6.89 3.63
C GLY A 50 25.21 6.89 5.16
N THR A 51 26.35 7.00 5.81
CA THR A 51 26.41 7.20 7.24
C THR A 51 25.93 8.60 7.58
N ALA A 52 24.73 8.70 8.14
CA ALA A 52 24.36 9.78 9.03
C ALA A 52 25.47 9.90 10.08
N GLY A 53 26.24 10.97 10.01
CA GLY A 53 27.42 11.17 10.86
C GLY A 53 27.04 11.12 12.33
N THR A 54 27.72 10.25 13.07
CA THR A 54 27.78 10.31 14.53
C THR A 54 28.30 11.67 14.93
N THR A 55 27.43 12.58 15.32
CA THR A 55 27.80 13.89 15.88
C THR A 55 28.27 13.73 17.32
N GLY A 56 29.54 13.44 17.45
CA GLY A 56 30.29 13.62 18.67
C GLY A 56 31.53 14.47 18.37
N GLY A 57 31.35 15.70 17.90
CA GLY A 57 32.44 16.62 17.63
C GLY A 57 32.05 18.09 17.74
N ASP A 58 32.81 18.88 18.48
CA ASP A 58 32.70 20.36 18.63
C ASP A 58 32.97 21.13 17.31
N GLY A 59 32.32 20.73 16.20
CA GLY A 59 32.35 21.44 14.93
C GLY A 59 31.11 22.30 14.75
N PRO A 60 31.11 23.36 13.91
CA PRO A 60 29.91 24.12 13.61
C PRO A 60 28.91 23.19 12.91
N VAL A 61 27.66 23.22 13.41
CA VAL A 61 26.53 22.48 12.79
C VAL A 61 26.36 23.00 11.37
N ALA A 62 26.24 22.09 10.39
CA ALA A 62 25.91 22.46 9.03
C ALA A 62 24.50 23.06 8.98
N MET A 63 24.36 24.21 8.31
CA MET A 63 23.12 24.98 8.27
C MET A 63 22.52 25.01 6.87
N GLY A 64 21.22 25.11 6.80
CA GLY A 64 20.43 25.25 5.62
C GLY A 64 19.80 23.93 5.13
N ARG A 65 18.50 23.91 5.04
CA ARG A 65 17.71 22.85 4.38
C ARG A 65 16.41 23.41 3.88
N TYR A 66 15.71 22.64 3.05
CA TYR A 66 14.33 22.93 2.72
C TYR A 66 13.42 22.59 3.90
N VAL A 67 12.47 23.48 4.16
CA VAL A 67 11.38 23.30 5.12
C VAL A 67 10.06 23.22 4.37
N GLU A 68 9.12 22.51 4.96
CA GLU A 68 7.80 22.25 4.38
C GLU A 68 6.72 23.08 5.05
N GLU A 69 5.79 23.56 4.24
CA GLU A 69 4.57 24.23 4.69
C GLU A 69 3.38 23.60 3.98
N GLU A 70 2.48 22.97 4.74
CA GLU A 70 1.21 22.47 4.22
C GLU A 70 0.22 23.65 4.08
N ILE A 71 -0.32 23.82 2.87
CA ILE A 71 -1.35 24.80 2.55
C ILE A 71 -2.69 24.07 2.58
N ASP A 72 -3.51 24.36 3.59
CA ASP A 72 -4.80 23.69 3.78
C ASP A 72 -5.83 24.12 2.72
N LEU A 73 -6.13 23.21 1.80
CA LEU A 73 -7.16 23.35 0.78
C LEU A 73 -8.21 22.23 0.87
N SER A 74 -8.28 21.51 1.98
CA SER A 74 -9.13 20.33 2.17
C SER A 74 -10.64 20.61 1.93
N GLU A 75 -11.10 21.84 2.21
CA GLU A 75 -12.48 22.24 1.93
C GLU A 75 -12.72 22.65 0.45
N GLN A 76 -11.65 22.88 -0.32
CA GLN A 76 -11.73 23.43 -1.68
C GLN A 76 -11.38 22.41 -2.75
N LEU A 77 -10.43 21.51 -2.48
CA LEU A 77 -10.02 20.42 -3.38
C LEU A 77 -10.88 19.17 -3.13
N GLN A 78 -11.26 18.51 -4.22
CA GLN A 78 -12.02 17.25 -4.17
C GLN A 78 -11.33 16.16 -4.97
N GLN A 79 -11.02 16.45 -6.25
CA GLN A 79 -10.34 15.52 -7.17
C GLN A 79 -9.34 16.31 -8.04
N PRO A 80 -8.22 16.75 -7.45
CA PRO A 80 -7.23 17.53 -8.18
C PRO A 80 -6.61 16.71 -9.31
N SER A 81 -6.31 17.39 -10.44
CA SER A 81 -5.85 16.77 -11.68
C SER A 81 -4.50 17.29 -12.13
N SER A 82 -4.26 18.58 -12.07
CA SER A 82 -3.00 19.20 -12.47
C SER A 82 -2.82 20.57 -11.84
N MET A 83 -1.58 21.06 -11.88
CA MET A 83 -1.22 22.40 -11.48
C MET A 83 -0.37 23.05 -12.57
N SER A 84 -0.59 24.34 -12.85
CA SER A 84 0.12 25.08 -13.89
C SER A 84 0.26 26.56 -13.55
N ARG A 85 1.16 27.23 -14.27
CA ARG A 85 1.39 28.67 -14.19
C ARG A 85 0.88 29.36 -15.47
N LEU A 86 0.05 30.40 -15.31
CA LEU A 86 -0.42 31.22 -16.40
C LEU A 86 0.63 32.25 -16.81
N ALA A 87 0.49 32.80 -18.02
CA ALA A 87 1.39 33.84 -18.57
C ALA A 87 1.41 35.14 -17.75
N ASP A 88 0.38 35.41 -16.95
CA ASP A 88 0.32 36.55 -16.04
C ASP A 88 0.97 36.24 -14.65
N GLY A 89 1.51 35.06 -14.47
CA GLY A 89 2.15 34.58 -13.23
C GLY A 89 1.19 33.93 -12.25
N SER A 90 -0.11 33.94 -12.46
CA SER A 90 -1.08 33.24 -11.60
C SER A 90 -0.88 31.74 -11.66
N LEU A 91 -1.06 31.06 -10.52
CA LEU A 91 -1.06 29.60 -10.44
C LEU A 91 -2.49 29.07 -10.51
N VAL A 92 -2.68 27.94 -11.16
CA VAL A 92 -3.98 27.27 -11.31
C VAL A 92 -3.86 25.82 -10.90
N ILE A 93 -4.78 25.35 -10.05
CA ILE A 93 -5.03 23.92 -9.83
C ILE A 93 -6.34 23.56 -10.54
N MET A 94 -6.31 22.55 -11.39
CA MET A 94 -7.48 21.97 -12.03
C MET A 94 -8.03 20.85 -11.17
N ASP A 95 -9.34 20.88 -10.88
CA ASP A 95 -10.02 19.88 -10.06
C ASP A 95 -11.25 19.33 -10.79
N LYS A 96 -11.31 18.02 -11.01
CA LYS A 96 -12.35 17.33 -11.79
C LYS A 96 -13.75 17.41 -11.17
N SER A 97 -13.82 17.73 -9.88
CA SER A 97 -15.09 17.87 -9.16
C SER A 97 -15.42 19.32 -8.79
N ALA A 98 -14.44 20.13 -8.42
CA ALA A 98 -14.62 21.49 -7.96
C ALA A 98 -14.45 22.57 -9.05
N GLY A 99 -13.79 22.25 -10.18
CA GLY A 99 -13.50 23.18 -11.27
C GLY A 99 -12.05 23.63 -11.24
N MET A 100 -11.75 24.83 -10.81
CA MET A 100 -10.37 25.29 -10.68
C MET A 100 -10.17 26.20 -9.46
N LEU A 101 -8.95 26.18 -8.93
CA LEU A 101 -8.47 27.12 -7.91
C LEU A 101 -7.39 27.99 -8.53
N VAL A 102 -7.43 29.30 -8.25
CA VAL A 102 -6.50 30.29 -8.76
C VAL A 102 -5.79 31.00 -7.61
N SER A 103 -4.46 31.08 -7.70
CA SER A 103 -3.62 31.88 -6.79
C SER A 103 -2.91 32.97 -7.56
N LYS A 104 -2.86 34.20 -6.97
CA LYS A 104 -2.17 35.37 -7.52
C LYS A 104 -0.98 35.84 -6.67
N ASP A 105 -0.60 35.02 -5.70
CA ASP A 105 0.40 35.32 -4.69
C ASP A 105 1.34 34.13 -4.46
N GLU A 106 1.78 33.51 -5.57
CA GLU A 106 2.70 32.36 -5.56
C GLU A 106 2.18 31.17 -4.73
N GLY A 107 0.87 30.93 -4.72
CA GLY A 107 0.24 29.80 -4.02
C GLY A 107 0.00 30.01 -2.52
N ALA A 108 0.14 31.25 -2.00
CA ALA A 108 -0.13 31.53 -0.58
C ALA A 108 -1.64 31.56 -0.28
N THR A 109 -2.45 32.06 -1.22
CA THR A 109 -3.91 32.03 -1.09
C THR A 109 -4.57 31.57 -2.39
N TRP A 110 -5.72 30.93 -2.28
CA TRP A 110 -6.43 30.32 -3.41
C TRP A 110 -7.89 30.74 -3.43
N THR A 111 -8.41 30.92 -4.64
CA THR A 111 -9.81 31.28 -4.90
C THR A 111 -10.42 30.31 -5.88
N ALA A 112 -11.55 29.70 -5.50
CA ALA A 112 -12.27 28.78 -6.38
C ALA A 112 -12.97 29.55 -7.52
N GLU A 113 -12.84 29.02 -8.74
CA GLU A 113 -13.52 29.52 -9.94
C GLU A 113 -14.18 28.33 -10.68
N THR A 114 -15.40 28.54 -11.18
CA THR A 114 -16.13 27.52 -11.93
C THR A 114 -16.41 28.05 -13.32
N PRO A 115 -15.59 27.72 -14.34
CA PRO A 115 -15.83 28.15 -15.71
C PRO A 115 -17.16 27.59 -16.27
N ASP A 116 -17.83 28.36 -17.14
CA ASP A 116 -19.11 27.95 -17.74
C ASP A 116 -19.02 26.60 -18.45
N TRP A 117 -17.93 26.33 -19.18
CA TRP A 117 -17.70 25.07 -19.86
C TRP A 117 -17.59 23.88 -18.88
N PHE A 118 -16.98 24.10 -17.72
CA PHE A 118 -16.89 23.06 -16.68
C PHE A 118 -18.26 22.79 -16.06
N ALA A 119 -19.01 23.84 -15.76
CA ALA A 119 -20.39 23.72 -15.27
C ALA A 119 -21.29 22.95 -16.26
N GLU A 120 -21.07 23.13 -17.57
CA GLU A 120 -21.80 22.39 -18.62
C GLU A 120 -21.41 20.90 -18.63
N LEU A 121 -20.13 20.55 -18.53
CA LEU A 121 -19.66 19.17 -18.44
C LEU A 121 -20.27 18.46 -17.23
N LYS A 122 -20.30 19.11 -16.06
CA LYS A 122 -20.90 18.56 -14.84
C LYS A 122 -22.42 18.40 -14.99
N ALA A 123 -23.12 19.37 -15.57
CA ALA A 123 -24.56 19.29 -15.81
C ALA A 123 -24.94 18.15 -16.77
N ASN A 124 -24.05 17.80 -17.68
CA ASN A 124 -24.21 16.69 -18.60
C ASN A 124 -23.77 15.34 -18.02
N GLU A 125 -23.35 15.28 -16.75
CA GLU A 125 -22.80 14.07 -16.10
C GLU A 125 -21.63 13.47 -16.90
N THR A 126 -20.80 14.32 -17.56
CA THR A 126 -19.68 13.90 -18.39
C THR A 126 -18.56 13.36 -17.49
N TYR A 127 -18.06 12.16 -17.81
CA TYR A 127 -16.88 11.63 -17.13
C TYR A 127 -15.65 12.40 -17.55
N ILE A 128 -14.99 13.05 -16.61
CA ILE A 128 -13.73 13.77 -16.80
C ILE A 128 -12.59 12.88 -16.30
N SER A 129 -11.72 12.46 -17.19
CA SER A 129 -10.53 11.69 -16.85
C SER A 129 -9.44 12.60 -16.31
N ASN A 130 -9.09 13.65 -17.08
CA ASN A 130 -8.03 14.59 -16.70
C ASN A 130 -8.30 15.99 -17.22
N MET A 131 -7.75 16.99 -16.55
CA MET A 131 -7.82 18.41 -16.94
C MET A 131 -6.45 19.07 -16.77
N TYR A 132 -6.10 19.92 -17.74
CA TYR A 132 -4.86 20.69 -17.74
C TYR A 132 -5.15 22.13 -18.15
N MET A 133 -4.32 23.07 -17.69
CA MET A 133 -4.44 24.49 -18.05
C MET A 133 -3.14 24.96 -18.71
N GLY A 134 -3.25 25.54 -19.90
CA GLY A 134 -2.14 26.14 -20.59
C GLY A 134 -1.82 27.55 -20.10
N PRO A 135 -0.63 28.08 -20.42
CA PRO A 135 -0.19 29.38 -19.96
C PRO A 135 -1.05 30.52 -20.50
N ASP A 136 -1.71 30.35 -21.65
CA ASP A 136 -2.63 31.32 -22.27
C ASP A 136 -4.07 31.26 -21.72
N GLY A 137 -4.34 30.30 -20.79
CA GLY A 137 -5.68 30.07 -20.24
C GLY A 137 -6.53 29.09 -21.06
N THR A 138 -5.96 28.42 -22.05
CA THR A 138 -6.61 27.30 -22.76
C THR A 138 -6.64 26.09 -21.85
N ALA A 139 -7.84 25.55 -21.57
CA ALA A 139 -7.97 24.28 -20.84
C ALA A 139 -7.99 23.10 -21.80
N ALA A 140 -7.25 22.05 -21.51
CA ALA A 140 -7.30 20.76 -22.19
C ALA A 140 -7.97 19.72 -21.28
N VAL A 141 -9.08 19.15 -21.74
CA VAL A 141 -9.91 18.23 -20.93
C VAL A 141 -10.03 16.89 -21.65
N ILE A 142 -9.66 15.82 -20.94
CA ILE A 142 -9.83 14.46 -21.42
C ILE A 142 -11.12 13.91 -20.81
N THR A 143 -12.07 13.53 -21.67
CA THR A 143 -13.38 13.01 -21.26
C THR A 143 -13.58 11.59 -21.77
N GLY A 144 -14.31 10.77 -20.99
CA GLY A 144 -14.64 9.40 -21.35
C GLY A 144 -16.00 9.25 -21.96
N GLU A 145 -16.08 8.51 -23.05
CA GLU A 145 -17.32 8.13 -23.73
C GLU A 145 -17.43 6.62 -23.82
N SER A 146 -18.60 6.09 -23.47
CA SER A 146 -18.93 4.67 -23.68
C SER A 146 -19.80 4.53 -24.92
N SER A 147 -19.44 3.63 -25.84
CA SER A 147 -20.23 3.30 -27.04
C SER A 147 -20.39 1.80 -27.15
N GLY A 148 -21.52 1.34 -27.71
CA GLY A 148 -21.86 -0.08 -27.85
C GLY A 148 -23.03 -0.51 -26.96
N GLU A 149 -23.50 -1.75 -27.18
CA GLU A 149 -24.59 -2.38 -26.38
C GLU A 149 -24.14 -3.78 -25.92
N GLY A 150 -24.55 -4.17 -24.71
CA GLY A 150 -24.23 -5.51 -24.17
C GLY A 150 -22.76 -5.68 -23.83
N ASP A 151 -22.16 -6.77 -24.28
CA ASP A 151 -20.75 -7.11 -24.01
C ASP A 151 -19.77 -6.41 -24.96
N ASP A 152 -20.29 -5.69 -25.99
CA ASP A 152 -19.48 -4.93 -26.96
C ASP A 152 -19.33 -3.44 -26.58
N VAL A 153 -19.38 -3.09 -25.30
CA VAL A 153 -19.18 -1.71 -24.84
C VAL A 153 -17.70 -1.34 -24.96
N THR A 154 -17.41 -0.35 -25.79
CA THR A 154 -16.06 0.24 -25.91
C THR A 154 -16.03 1.57 -25.18
N PHE A 155 -15.01 1.77 -24.34
CA PHE A 155 -14.72 3.04 -23.67
C PHE A 155 -13.63 3.78 -24.48
N ILE A 156 -13.81 5.08 -24.69
CA ILE A 156 -12.89 5.92 -25.47
C ILE A 156 -12.61 7.19 -24.69
N LEU A 157 -11.34 7.57 -24.56
CA LEU A 157 -10.94 8.87 -24.01
C LEU A 157 -10.67 9.87 -25.14
N ARG A 158 -11.40 10.98 -25.12
CA ARG A 158 -11.31 12.07 -26.08
C ARG A 158 -10.73 13.33 -25.46
N LEU A 159 -9.95 14.07 -26.23
CA LEU A 159 -9.44 15.36 -25.86
C LEU A 159 -10.28 16.46 -26.49
N SER A 160 -10.60 17.48 -25.69
CA SER A 160 -11.18 18.74 -26.13
C SER A 160 -10.44 19.92 -25.51
N LEU A 161 -10.24 20.95 -26.29
CA LEU A 161 -9.72 22.23 -25.80
C LEU A 161 -10.90 23.15 -25.47
N TYR A 162 -10.74 23.95 -24.44
CA TYR A 162 -11.62 25.08 -24.11
C TYR A 162 -10.77 26.35 -24.15
N LEU A 163 -11.01 27.18 -25.16
CA LEU A 163 -10.26 28.41 -25.35
C LEU A 163 -10.52 29.40 -24.20
N PRO A 164 -9.72 30.47 -24.01
CA PRO A 164 -9.92 31.42 -22.90
C PRO A 164 -11.29 32.08 -22.85
N ASP A 165 -11.99 32.15 -23.99
CA ASP A 165 -13.37 32.68 -24.08
C ASP A 165 -14.45 31.59 -23.78
N GLY A 166 -14.03 30.38 -23.43
CA GLY A 166 -14.89 29.23 -23.15
C GLY A 166 -15.34 28.43 -24.38
N THR A 167 -14.88 28.80 -25.60
CA THR A 167 -15.24 28.09 -26.83
C THR A 167 -14.68 26.66 -26.81
N PRO A 168 -15.52 25.60 -26.93
CA PRO A 168 -15.06 24.22 -27.01
C PRO A 168 -14.52 23.90 -28.41
N VAL A 169 -13.36 23.24 -28.46
CA VAL A 169 -12.72 22.78 -29.69
C VAL A 169 -12.34 21.31 -29.51
N PRO A 170 -13.11 20.36 -30.07
CA PRO A 170 -12.76 18.96 -30.04
C PRO A 170 -11.50 18.70 -30.87
N VAL A 171 -10.60 17.85 -30.36
CA VAL A 171 -9.40 17.42 -31.11
C VAL A 171 -9.79 16.31 -32.08
N GLU A 172 -9.65 16.61 -33.36
CA GLU A 172 -10.01 15.71 -34.46
C GLU A 172 -8.86 14.77 -34.78
N LYS A 173 -8.94 13.54 -34.24
CA LYS A 173 -8.02 12.45 -34.58
C LYS A 173 -8.82 11.17 -34.90
N GLU A 174 -8.52 10.55 -36.04
CA GLU A 174 -8.99 9.17 -36.26
C GLU A 174 -8.22 8.23 -35.36
N MET A 175 -8.92 7.69 -34.34
CA MET A 175 -8.37 6.72 -33.41
C MET A 175 -8.37 5.34 -34.07
N THR A 176 -7.22 4.70 -34.11
CA THR A 176 -7.09 3.26 -34.45
C THR A 176 -7.48 2.41 -33.25
N GLU A 177 -7.68 1.09 -33.44
CA GLU A 177 -7.99 0.20 -32.31
C GLU A 177 -6.91 0.20 -31.24
N ASP A 178 -5.67 0.44 -31.60
CA ASP A 178 -4.52 0.52 -30.69
C ASP A 178 -4.30 1.92 -30.08
N GLU A 179 -5.09 2.94 -30.47
CA GLU A 179 -4.93 4.33 -30.06
C GLU A 179 -6.23 4.96 -29.54
N LYS A 180 -7.08 4.18 -28.89
CA LYS A 180 -8.41 4.61 -28.40
C LYS A 180 -8.41 5.74 -27.39
N TYR A 181 -7.25 6.11 -26.86
CA TYR A 181 -7.16 6.97 -25.68
C TYR A 181 -6.14 8.07 -25.88
N PHE A 182 -6.55 9.32 -25.63
CA PHE A 182 -5.64 10.35 -25.16
C PHE A 182 -5.32 10.09 -23.69
N LYS A 183 -4.05 10.17 -23.29
CA LYS A 183 -3.61 9.85 -21.95
C LYS A 183 -3.23 11.08 -21.16
N GLN A 184 -2.35 11.90 -21.72
CA GLN A 184 -1.82 13.06 -21.05
C GLN A 184 -1.72 14.25 -21.99
N VAL A 185 -1.75 15.46 -21.40
CA VAL A 185 -1.47 16.71 -22.10
C VAL A 185 -0.39 17.46 -21.33
N ALA A 186 0.56 18.02 -22.04
CA ALA A 186 1.57 18.91 -21.50
C ALA A 186 1.61 20.20 -22.34
N PHE A 187 1.77 21.31 -21.67
CA PHE A 187 1.89 22.62 -22.31
C PHE A 187 3.33 23.11 -22.21
N LYS A 188 3.87 23.61 -23.32
CA LYS A 188 5.09 24.40 -23.32
C LYS A 188 4.80 25.83 -22.87
N GLU A 189 5.81 26.56 -22.43
CA GLU A 189 5.66 27.97 -22.00
C GLU A 189 5.16 28.91 -23.11
N ASP A 190 5.44 28.58 -24.36
CA ASP A 190 4.95 29.31 -25.54
C ASP A 190 3.49 29.01 -25.92
N GLY A 191 2.83 28.12 -25.16
CA GLY A 191 1.46 27.68 -25.40
C GLY A 191 1.31 26.49 -26.33
N THR A 192 2.42 25.93 -26.86
CA THR A 192 2.37 24.70 -27.66
C THR A 192 1.79 23.55 -26.83
N ILE A 193 0.82 22.83 -27.40
CA ILE A 193 0.10 21.74 -26.75
C ILE A 193 0.61 20.40 -27.25
N LEU A 194 1.08 19.56 -26.36
CA LEU A 194 1.46 18.17 -26.65
C LEU A 194 0.49 17.21 -25.98
N ALA A 195 0.06 16.18 -26.73
CA ALA A 195 -0.84 15.16 -26.20
C ALA A 195 -0.28 13.76 -26.49
N SER A 196 -0.31 12.86 -25.52
CA SER A 196 0.12 11.48 -25.71
C SER A 196 -1.06 10.54 -25.96
N THR A 197 -0.79 9.50 -26.74
CA THR A 197 -1.63 8.31 -26.93
C THR A 197 -0.81 7.06 -26.58
N TYR A 198 -1.35 5.86 -26.82
CA TYR A 198 -0.63 4.61 -26.55
C TYR A 198 0.69 4.44 -27.32
N ARG A 199 0.86 5.10 -28.47
CA ARG A 199 2.01 4.91 -29.34
C ARG A 199 2.56 6.18 -29.96
N GLY A 200 2.24 7.33 -29.41
CA GLY A 200 2.74 8.55 -30.00
C GLY A 200 2.49 9.81 -29.18
N VAL A 201 3.26 10.84 -29.52
CA VAL A 201 3.05 12.21 -29.05
C VAL A 201 2.64 13.07 -30.22
N TYR A 202 1.64 13.87 -30.03
CA TYR A 202 1.00 14.73 -31.01
C TYR A 202 1.15 16.19 -30.60
N GLU A 203 1.48 17.06 -31.53
CA GLU A 203 1.28 18.49 -31.37
C GLU A 203 -0.16 18.84 -31.74
N VAL A 204 -0.88 19.51 -30.85
CA VAL A 204 -2.29 19.87 -31.00
C VAL A 204 -2.40 21.38 -31.23
N GLN A 205 -3.10 21.76 -32.30
CA GLN A 205 -3.35 23.17 -32.63
C GLN A 205 -4.62 23.69 -31.94
N GLN A 206 -4.72 24.99 -31.76
CA GLN A 206 -5.90 25.63 -31.15
C GLN A 206 -7.20 25.44 -31.96
N ASP A 207 -7.12 25.03 -33.22
CA ASP A 207 -8.29 24.67 -34.04
C ASP A 207 -8.71 23.20 -33.92
N GLY A 208 -8.04 22.43 -33.06
CA GLY A 208 -8.31 21.00 -32.80
C GLY A 208 -7.61 20.06 -33.78
N SER A 209 -6.91 20.59 -34.79
CA SER A 209 -6.06 19.72 -35.65
C SER A 209 -4.84 19.25 -34.85
N CYS A 210 -4.36 18.02 -35.19
CA CYS A 210 -3.17 17.49 -34.52
C CYS A 210 -2.27 16.76 -35.48
N GLU A 211 -0.95 16.84 -35.24
CA GLU A 211 0.08 16.17 -36.02
C GLU A 211 0.95 15.31 -35.13
N GLN A 212 1.21 14.07 -35.52
CA GLN A 212 2.11 13.20 -34.75
C GLN A 212 3.56 13.66 -34.95
N ILE A 213 4.19 14.03 -33.84
CA ILE A 213 5.60 14.47 -33.81
C ILE A 213 6.56 13.36 -33.39
N LEU A 214 6.08 12.40 -32.59
CA LEU A 214 6.87 11.23 -32.18
C LEU A 214 6.02 9.96 -32.29
N THR A 215 6.65 8.89 -32.78
CA THR A 215 6.15 7.52 -32.71
C THR A 215 6.90 6.81 -31.60
N LEU A 216 6.17 6.15 -30.71
CA LEU A 216 6.72 5.41 -29.59
C LEU A 216 6.50 3.91 -29.79
N ASP A 217 7.50 3.11 -29.48
CA ASP A 217 7.40 1.64 -29.51
C ASP A 217 6.83 1.07 -28.22
N TYR A 218 6.57 1.93 -27.25
CA TYR A 218 6.02 1.62 -25.92
C TYR A 218 4.86 2.55 -25.58
N ASN A 219 4.13 2.21 -24.53
CA ASN A 219 2.98 2.95 -24.03
C ASN A 219 3.43 3.97 -22.98
N PRO A 220 3.49 5.29 -23.28
CA PRO A 220 3.87 6.29 -22.30
C PRO A 220 2.84 6.37 -21.18
N GLN A 221 3.27 6.32 -19.93
CA GLN A 221 2.39 6.54 -18.80
C GLN A 221 2.39 8.00 -18.36
N TRP A 222 3.58 8.64 -18.39
CA TRP A 222 3.76 10.03 -18.01
C TRP A 222 4.61 10.78 -19.03
N MET A 223 4.32 12.09 -19.11
CA MET A 223 4.97 12.98 -20.06
C MET A 223 5.11 14.38 -19.46
N TRP A 224 6.32 14.93 -19.48
CA TRP A 224 6.63 16.28 -19.02
C TRP A 224 7.42 17.02 -20.09
N VAL A 225 7.19 18.32 -20.25
CA VAL A 225 7.87 19.12 -21.27
C VAL A 225 8.27 20.48 -20.71
N ARG A 226 9.46 20.93 -21.09
CA ARG A 226 9.88 22.32 -20.96
C ARG A 226 10.80 22.67 -22.13
N ASP A 227 10.59 23.81 -22.76
CA ASP A 227 11.30 24.21 -23.97
C ASP A 227 11.26 23.15 -25.07
N ASN A 228 12.42 22.60 -25.45
CA ASN A 228 12.52 21.50 -26.41
C ASN A 228 12.83 20.15 -25.74
N LEU A 229 12.92 20.08 -24.42
CA LEU A 229 13.12 18.83 -23.69
C LEU A 229 11.77 18.21 -23.34
N LEU A 230 11.49 17.02 -23.92
CA LEU A 230 10.39 16.16 -23.52
C LEU A 230 10.94 14.97 -22.74
N VAL A 231 10.40 14.72 -21.58
CA VAL A 231 10.69 13.54 -20.74
C VAL A 231 9.47 12.63 -20.77
N VAL A 232 9.70 11.36 -21.03
CA VAL A 232 8.63 10.33 -21.05
C VAL A 232 9.04 9.19 -20.14
N ASP A 233 8.14 8.76 -19.29
CA ASP A 233 8.36 7.62 -18.39
C ASP A 233 7.27 6.55 -18.55
N ASN A 234 7.64 5.30 -18.27
CA ASN A 234 6.78 4.13 -18.39
C ASN A 234 7.26 3.03 -17.44
N ASP A 235 6.34 2.43 -16.69
CA ASP A 235 6.61 1.32 -15.77
C ASP A 235 6.62 -0.06 -16.47
N TRP A 236 6.13 -0.12 -17.71
CA TRP A 236 5.90 -1.38 -18.44
C TRP A 236 6.76 -1.44 -19.70
N GLY A 237 7.83 -2.22 -19.70
CA GLY A 237 8.58 -2.48 -20.92
C GLY A 237 10.03 -2.92 -20.68
N GLU A 238 10.65 -3.39 -21.77
CA GLU A 238 12.07 -3.79 -21.81
C GLU A 238 13.03 -2.59 -21.98
N GLN A 239 12.51 -1.37 -22.07
CA GLN A 239 13.30 -0.17 -22.30
C GLN A 239 13.71 0.50 -20.99
N GLU A 240 14.94 0.96 -20.94
CA GLU A 240 15.43 1.77 -19.84
C GLU A 240 14.73 3.13 -19.83
N MET A 241 14.17 3.53 -18.69
CA MET A 241 13.39 4.75 -18.52
C MET A 241 14.02 5.65 -17.45
N PRO A 242 13.87 6.98 -17.52
CA PRO A 242 13.05 7.75 -18.48
C PRO A 242 13.73 7.94 -19.85
N MET A 243 12.92 8.11 -20.88
CA MET A 243 13.38 8.51 -22.22
C MET A 243 13.32 10.02 -22.41
N LEU A 244 14.38 10.58 -22.94
CA LEU A 244 14.48 12.01 -23.23
C LEU A 244 14.41 12.26 -24.73
N TYR A 245 13.68 13.31 -25.13
CA TYR A 245 13.54 13.70 -26.53
C TYR A 245 13.91 15.18 -26.69
N ASP A 246 14.75 15.45 -27.69
CA ASP A 246 14.95 16.79 -28.22
C ASP A 246 13.88 17.04 -29.30
N LEU A 247 12.90 17.88 -29.01
CA LEU A 247 11.76 18.17 -29.90
C LEU A 247 12.18 18.96 -31.13
N GLU A 248 13.25 19.79 -31.09
CA GLU A 248 13.76 20.52 -32.24
C GLU A 248 14.51 19.58 -33.21
N ALA A 249 15.31 18.68 -32.65
CA ALA A 249 16.04 17.68 -33.43
C ALA A 249 15.13 16.51 -33.87
N GLY A 250 13.99 16.29 -33.18
CA GLY A 250 13.08 15.16 -33.41
C GLY A 250 13.72 13.80 -33.09
N THR A 251 14.63 13.76 -32.11
CA THR A 251 15.40 12.56 -31.77
C THR A 251 15.35 12.25 -30.27
N ALA A 252 15.24 10.94 -29.96
CA ALA A 252 15.45 10.44 -28.60
C ALA A 252 16.96 10.42 -28.27
N PHE A 253 17.26 10.59 -27.00
CA PHE A 253 18.58 10.37 -26.43
C PHE A 253 18.49 9.84 -25.01
N GLU A 254 19.52 9.17 -24.53
CA GLU A 254 19.60 8.62 -23.18
C GLU A 254 20.48 9.50 -22.31
N ASP A 255 20.14 9.63 -21.04
CA ASP A 255 20.99 10.20 -20.01
C ASP A 255 21.32 9.10 -19.00
N GLN A 256 22.54 8.60 -19.07
CA GLN A 256 22.97 7.46 -18.28
C GLN A 256 22.85 7.73 -16.77
N VAL A 257 23.21 8.92 -16.31
CA VAL A 257 23.18 9.28 -14.87
C VAL A 257 21.75 9.29 -14.34
N LEU A 258 20.82 9.87 -15.11
CA LEU A 258 19.41 9.89 -14.75
C LEU A 258 18.82 8.47 -14.76
N THR A 259 19.09 7.69 -15.80
CA THR A 259 18.59 6.32 -15.94
C THR A 259 19.11 5.41 -14.83
N GLU A 260 20.42 5.46 -14.54
CA GLU A 260 21.02 4.69 -13.43
C GLU A 260 20.43 5.09 -12.09
N PHE A 261 20.27 6.40 -11.82
CA PHE A 261 19.66 6.89 -10.59
C PHE A 261 18.22 6.40 -10.42
N MET A 262 17.42 6.44 -11.48
CA MET A 262 16.05 5.93 -11.46
C MET A 262 16.01 4.42 -11.19
N ALA A 263 16.85 3.65 -11.86
CA ALA A 263 16.94 2.21 -11.67
C ALA A 263 17.41 1.81 -10.27
N GLU A 264 18.34 2.55 -9.66
CA GLU A 264 18.84 2.26 -8.31
C GLU A 264 17.85 2.63 -7.20
N ASN A 265 17.08 3.72 -7.38
CA ASN A 265 16.26 4.29 -6.30
C ASN A 265 14.76 4.03 -6.46
N TYR A 266 14.29 3.70 -7.67
CA TYR A 266 12.89 3.57 -8.02
C TYR A 266 12.65 2.36 -8.93
N GLN A 267 13.12 1.17 -8.51
CA GLN A 267 13.05 -0.07 -9.29
C GLN A 267 11.60 -0.52 -9.55
N SER A 268 10.72 -0.27 -8.60
CA SER A 268 9.30 -0.59 -8.70
C SER A 268 8.51 0.72 -8.57
N ARG A 269 8.25 1.35 -9.70
CA ARG A 269 7.47 2.58 -9.74
C ARG A 269 5.98 2.27 -9.79
N SER A 270 5.19 3.05 -9.07
CA SER A 270 3.74 2.93 -9.07
C SER A 270 3.11 4.07 -9.86
N PHE A 271 2.31 3.71 -10.85
CA PHE A 271 1.48 4.62 -11.62
C PHE A 271 0.01 4.29 -11.36
N ASN A 272 -0.60 5.01 -10.42
CA ASN A 272 -1.98 4.78 -10.02
C ASN A 272 -2.96 5.48 -10.98
N GLY A 273 -3.03 4.97 -12.21
CA GLY A 273 -3.86 5.53 -13.26
C GLY A 273 -3.15 6.64 -14.02
N MET A 274 -3.91 7.62 -14.55
CA MET A 274 -3.40 8.74 -15.33
C MET A 274 -3.16 10.00 -14.50
N ASP A 275 -3.49 9.97 -13.20
CA ASP A 275 -3.64 11.16 -12.39
C ASP A 275 -2.45 11.43 -11.48
N TYR A 276 -1.73 10.39 -11.03
CA TYR A 276 -0.66 10.53 -10.05
C TYR A 276 0.37 9.40 -10.10
N CYS A 277 1.59 9.69 -9.64
CA CYS A 277 2.72 8.77 -9.61
C CYS A 277 3.53 8.94 -8.32
N ASP A 278 4.32 7.93 -7.97
CA ASP A 278 5.25 7.97 -6.84
C ASP A 278 6.58 8.68 -7.19
N VAL A 279 6.89 8.84 -8.47
CA VAL A 279 8.04 9.58 -8.98
C VAL A 279 7.62 10.57 -10.04
N TYR A 280 7.88 11.84 -9.81
CA TYR A 280 7.54 12.93 -10.74
C TYR A 280 8.83 13.55 -11.32
N LEU A 281 8.89 13.66 -12.65
CA LEU A 281 10.04 14.23 -13.37
C LEU A 281 9.66 15.64 -13.85
N LEU A 282 10.24 16.66 -13.22
CA LEU A 282 9.99 18.06 -13.55
C LEU A 282 11.14 18.63 -14.38
N PRO A 283 10.97 18.87 -15.71
CA PRO A 283 11.93 19.60 -16.49
C PRO A 283 12.03 21.06 -16.00
N GLY A 284 13.24 21.48 -15.68
CA GLY A 284 13.58 22.83 -15.25
C GLY A 284 14.23 23.65 -16.36
N GLU A 285 14.74 24.83 -16.00
CA GLU A 285 15.48 25.69 -16.93
C GLU A 285 16.85 25.10 -17.31
N ASP A 286 17.38 25.53 -18.43
CA ASP A 286 18.76 25.19 -18.90
C ASP A 286 19.05 23.67 -19.02
N GLY A 287 18.03 22.87 -19.37
CA GLY A 287 18.17 21.42 -19.53
C GLY A 287 18.30 20.68 -18.20
N THR A 288 17.82 21.25 -17.13
CA THR A 288 17.73 20.59 -15.81
C THR A 288 16.50 19.68 -15.76
N VAL A 289 16.61 18.55 -15.05
CA VAL A 289 15.49 17.69 -14.66
C VAL A 289 15.52 17.51 -13.14
N TYR A 290 14.41 17.78 -12.48
CA TYR A 290 14.22 17.43 -11.08
C TYR A 290 13.48 16.11 -10.98
N VAL A 291 14.03 15.18 -10.19
CA VAL A 291 13.40 13.91 -9.85
C VAL A 291 12.83 14.04 -8.46
N THR A 292 11.52 13.91 -8.31
CA THR A 292 10.81 14.02 -7.04
C THR A 292 10.14 12.71 -6.69
N GLY A 293 10.37 12.20 -5.50
CA GLY A 293 9.78 10.97 -4.99
C GLY A 293 10.21 10.67 -3.56
N SER A 294 10.05 9.45 -3.10
CA SER A 294 10.30 9.05 -1.70
C SER A 294 11.73 9.31 -1.20
N LYS A 295 12.71 9.43 -2.11
CA LYS A 295 14.10 9.79 -1.77
C LYS A 295 14.31 11.30 -1.65
N GLY A 296 13.31 12.12 -1.94
CA GLY A 296 13.35 13.57 -1.89
C GLY A 296 13.31 14.21 -3.28
N ILE A 297 13.87 15.43 -3.39
CA ILE A 297 14.01 16.15 -4.65
C ILE A 297 15.48 16.12 -5.05
N HIS A 298 15.75 15.60 -6.23
CA HIS A 298 17.10 15.56 -6.81
C HIS A 298 17.13 16.37 -8.09
N ARG A 299 18.23 17.10 -8.32
CA ARG A 299 18.49 17.89 -9.52
C ARG A 299 19.55 17.23 -10.38
N HIS A 300 19.27 17.13 -11.66
CA HIS A 300 20.22 16.70 -12.68
C HIS A 300 20.24 17.67 -13.85
N VAL A 301 21.43 18.03 -14.31
CA VAL A 301 21.61 18.77 -15.57
C VAL A 301 21.82 17.72 -16.65
N VAL A 302 20.94 17.65 -17.63
CA VAL A 302 21.00 16.66 -18.73
C VAL A 302 22.39 16.68 -19.40
N GLY A 303 23.00 15.51 -19.54
CA GLY A 303 24.40 15.35 -19.99
C GLY A 303 25.45 15.63 -18.91
N GLY A 304 25.04 15.95 -17.71
CA GLY A 304 25.92 16.08 -16.54
C GLY A 304 26.39 14.71 -16.02
N ASN A 305 27.18 14.74 -14.96
CA ASN A 305 27.78 13.53 -14.40
C ASN A 305 27.40 13.28 -12.92
N MET A 306 26.37 13.96 -12.41
CA MET A 306 25.93 13.80 -11.02
C MET A 306 24.44 14.11 -10.85
N MET A 307 23.83 13.46 -9.86
CA MET A 307 22.58 13.85 -9.25
C MET A 307 22.88 14.65 -7.98
N GLU A 308 22.20 15.76 -7.80
CA GLU A 308 22.33 16.61 -6.60
C GLU A 308 21.06 16.52 -5.76
N GLN A 309 21.17 16.07 -4.53
CA GLN A 309 20.05 16.06 -3.61
C GLN A 309 19.73 17.49 -3.14
N ILE A 310 18.52 17.96 -3.42
CA ILE A 310 18.03 19.29 -3.04
C ILE A 310 17.21 19.20 -1.75
N VAL A 311 16.29 18.22 -1.68
CA VAL A 311 15.48 17.92 -0.50
C VAL A 311 15.77 16.48 -0.10
N ASP A 312 16.05 16.26 1.16
CA ASP A 312 16.21 14.93 1.71
C ASP A 312 14.81 14.34 2.02
N GLY A 313 14.44 13.28 1.32
CA GLY A 313 13.14 12.61 1.51
C GLY A 313 12.95 12.08 2.93
N SER A 314 14.03 11.67 3.62
CA SER A 314 13.95 11.18 4.99
C SER A 314 13.54 12.25 6.01
N LEU A 315 13.68 13.52 5.66
CA LEU A 315 13.29 14.70 6.45
C LEU A 315 12.02 15.37 5.91
N SER A 316 11.25 14.68 5.06
CA SER A 316 10.22 15.27 4.21
C SER A 316 8.97 14.38 4.17
N MET A 317 7.81 15.00 3.93
CA MET A 317 6.57 14.28 3.63
C MET A 317 6.68 13.44 2.35
N LEU A 318 7.66 13.69 1.50
CA LEU A 318 7.91 12.93 0.27
C LEU A 318 8.16 11.43 0.51
N SER A 319 8.65 11.07 1.70
CA SER A 319 8.81 9.66 2.09
C SER A 319 7.52 8.98 2.56
N ASN A 320 6.40 9.70 2.62
CA ASN A 320 5.11 9.13 3.00
C ASN A 320 4.53 8.28 1.87
N PRO A 321 4.35 6.97 2.06
CA PRO A 321 3.90 6.07 1.00
C PRO A 321 2.41 6.24 0.62
N GLN A 322 1.64 7.03 1.36
CA GLN A 322 0.23 7.30 1.08
C GLN A 322 0.03 8.48 0.10
N TYR A 323 1.08 9.28 -0.13
CA TYR A 323 0.98 10.47 -0.95
C TYR A 323 1.74 10.31 -2.26
N TYR A 324 0.98 10.26 -3.34
CA TYR A 324 1.49 10.24 -4.71
C TYR A 324 1.47 11.64 -5.29
N THR A 325 2.46 11.96 -6.11
CA THR A 325 2.55 13.27 -6.76
C THR A 325 1.55 13.36 -7.91
N ILE A 326 0.66 14.36 -7.86
CA ILE A 326 -0.25 14.72 -8.96
C ILE A 326 0.44 15.70 -9.88
N SER A 327 1.03 16.75 -9.29
CA SER A 327 1.74 17.78 -10.05
C SER A 327 2.76 18.48 -9.18
N MET A 328 3.84 18.95 -9.79
CA MET A 328 4.87 19.73 -9.11
C MET A 328 5.35 20.86 -9.98
N MET A 329 5.69 21.99 -9.38
CA MET A 329 6.28 23.12 -10.09
C MET A 329 7.35 23.82 -9.25
N GLN A 330 8.28 24.44 -9.93
CA GLN A 330 9.24 25.37 -9.34
C GLN A 330 8.60 26.76 -9.20
N LEU A 331 8.77 27.39 -8.05
CA LEU A 331 8.38 28.76 -7.76
C LEU A 331 9.59 29.71 -7.88
N GLU A 332 9.37 31.01 -7.74
CA GLU A 332 10.44 31.98 -7.66
C GLU A 332 11.35 31.72 -6.44
N GLY A 333 12.66 31.93 -6.58
CA GLY A 333 13.63 31.79 -5.49
C GLY A 333 13.97 30.33 -5.11
N ASP A 334 13.93 29.42 -6.08
CA ASP A 334 14.25 27.99 -5.93
C ASP A 334 13.31 27.22 -4.97
N ALA A 335 12.14 27.77 -4.65
CA ALA A 335 11.11 27.05 -3.91
C ALA A 335 10.33 26.11 -4.84
N PHE A 336 9.67 25.10 -4.24
CA PHE A 336 8.81 24.18 -4.99
C PHE A 336 7.41 24.17 -4.39
N LEU A 337 6.42 23.87 -5.22
CA LEU A 337 5.05 23.63 -4.83
C LEU A 337 4.61 22.28 -5.39
N GLY A 338 4.24 21.35 -4.50
CA GLY A 338 3.80 20.03 -4.85
C GLY A 338 2.33 19.80 -4.49
N LEU A 339 1.58 19.24 -5.43
CA LEU A 339 0.19 18.81 -5.27
C LEU A 339 0.17 17.27 -5.22
N TYR A 340 -0.43 16.73 -4.17
CA TYR A 340 -0.41 15.29 -3.88
C TYR A 340 -1.81 14.74 -3.68
N THR A 341 -1.94 13.41 -3.78
CA THR A 341 -3.17 12.69 -3.37
C THR A 341 -3.53 13.04 -1.93
N GLY A 342 -4.79 12.79 -1.55
CA GLY A 342 -5.29 13.23 -0.23
C GLY A 342 -5.50 14.74 -0.12
N ASN A 343 -5.57 15.45 -1.28
CA ASN A 343 -5.79 16.90 -1.38
C ASN A 343 -4.71 17.71 -0.67
N LYS A 344 -3.47 17.24 -0.67
CA LYS A 344 -2.34 17.91 -0.03
C LYS A 344 -1.64 18.86 -0.99
N LEU A 345 -1.45 20.10 -0.57
CA LEU A 345 -0.62 21.09 -1.26
C LEU A 345 0.53 21.48 -0.34
N ILE A 346 1.77 21.22 -0.76
CA ILE A 346 2.97 21.41 0.07
C ILE A 346 3.91 22.39 -0.63
N ARG A 347 4.37 23.37 0.12
CA ARG A 347 5.43 24.30 -0.30
C ARG A 347 6.75 23.87 0.33
N PHE A 348 7.81 23.79 -0.48
CA PHE A 348 9.18 23.54 -0.05
C PHE A 348 9.97 24.83 -0.21
N THR A 349 10.53 25.37 0.87
CA THR A 349 11.30 26.61 0.86
C THR A 349 12.65 26.39 1.55
N TYR A 350 13.73 26.80 0.92
CA TYR A 350 15.05 26.73 1.54
C TYR A 350 15.20 27.75 2.68
N ASP A 351 15.52 27.25 3.87
CA ASP A 351 15.79 28.08 5.06
C ASP A 351 17.28 27.91 5.46
N PRO A 352 18.10 28.96 5.31
CA PRO A 352 19.53 28.91 5.66
C PRO A 352 19.77 28.93 7.16
N ASP A 353 18.78 29.25 7.98
CA ASP A 353 18.91 29.46 9.42
C ASP A 353 18.55 28.20 10.25
N VAL A 354 18.09 27.15 9.60
CA VAL A 354 17.82 25.84 10.25
C VAL A 354 19.00 24.88 10.05
N PRO A 355 19.27 23.96 11.00
CA PRO A 355 20.28 22.91 10.81
C PRO A 355 19.98 22.04 9.58
N SER A 356 21.00 21.64 8.81
CA SER A 356 20.84 20.74 7.67
C SER A 356 20.26 19.36 8.09
N VAL A 357 20.60 18.93 9.30
CA VAL A 357 19.98 17.77 9.99
C VAL A 357 19.60 18.23 11.40
N PRO A 358 18.39 17.89 11.90
CA PRO A 358 18.00 18.22 13.27
C PRO A 358 18.99 17.68 14.31
N GLU A 359 19.20 18.44 15.40
CA GLU A 359 20.14 18.07 16.47
C GLU A 359 19.65 16.89 17.30
N GLN A 360 18.33 16.78 17.48
CA GLN A 360 17.73 15.66 18.22
C GLN A 360 17.44 14.51 17.24
N VAL A 361 18.02 13.35 17.53
CA VAL A 361 17.82 12.15 16.71
C VAL A 361 17.15 11.07 17.54
N VAL A 362 16.01 10.56 17.08
CA VAL A 362 15.34 9.37 17.61
C VAL A 362 15.57 8.22 16.63
N LYS A 363 16.19 7.15 17.10
CA LYS A 363 16.48 5.97 16.28
C LYS A 363 15.32 4.99 16.35
N LEU A 364 14.78 4.61 15.19
CA LEU A 364 13.73 3.61 15.05
C LEU A 364 14.23 2.44 14.20
N TYR A 365 13.90 1.22 14.58
CA TYR A 365 14.26 0.00 13.87
C TYR A 365 13.04 -0.87 13.62
N SER A 366 12.95 -1.42 12.42
CA SER A 366 12.10 -2.58 12.10
C SER A 366 12.92 -3.65 11.38
N LEU A 367 12.48 -4.89 11.45
CA LEU A 367 13.12 -5.96 10.70
C LEU A 367 12.88 -5.81 9.20
N GLN A 368 11.66 -5.44 8.82
CA GLN A 368 11.23 -5.21 7.44
C GLN A 368 10.70 -3.79 7.26
N GLU A 369 10.61 -3.34 6.02
CA GLU A 369 10.00 -2.04 5.69
C GLU A 369 8.55 -2.00 6.19
N ASN A 370 8.15 -0.86 6.77
CA ASN A 370 6.81 -0.70 7.34
C ASN A 370 6.20 0.64 6.95
N ALA A 371 5.13 0.59 6.15
CA ALA A 371 4.47 1.75 5.60
C ALA A 371 3.82 2.64 6.69
N ASN A 372 3.21 2.05 7.72
CA ASN A 372 2.61 2.80 8.84
C ASN A 372 3.67 3.59 9.61
N ILE A 373 4.87 3.01 9.77
CA ILE A 373 6.01 3.70 10.40
C ILE A 373 6.49 4.87 9.52
N ARG A 374 6.64 4.68 8.22
CA ARG A 374 7.01 5.76 7.30
C ARG A 374 6.02 6.92 7.36
N GLN A 375 4.75 6.61 7.37
CA GLN A 375 3.69 7.61 7.48
C GLN A 375 3.75 8.36 8.82
N ALA A 376 3.90 7.65 9.94
CA ALA A 376 4.05 8.28 11.25
C ALA A 376 5.29 9.17 11.33
N ILE A 377 6.44 8.73 10.77
CA ILE A 377 7.68 9.52 10.70
C ILE A 377 7.45 10.81 9.91
N SER A 378 6.88 10.69 8.72
CA SER A 378 6.60 11.85 7.86
C SER A 378 5.75 12.90 8.61
N ARG A 379 4.68 12.45 9.26
CA ARG A 379 3.78 13.33 10.02
C ARG A 379 4.45 13.94 11.24
N TYR A 380 5.20 13.14 11.99
CA TYR A 380 5.93 13.59 13.16
C TYR A 380 6.97 14.66 12.82
N GLN A 381 7.76 14.46 11.77
CA GLN A 381 8.81 15.39 11.38
C GLN A 381 8.28 16.74 10.86
N VAL A 382 7.10 16.76 10.23
CA VAL A 382 6.41 18.01 9.87
C VAL A 382 6.00 18.79 11.13
N GLN A 383 5.51 18.10 12.16
CA GLN A 383 5.10 18.73 13.43
C GLN A 383 6.29 19.09 14.32
N HIS A 384 7.41 18.33 14.24
CA HIS A 384 8.62 18.45 15.04
C HIS A 384 9.86 18.63 14.16
N PRO A 385 10.01 19.78 13.48
CA PRO A 385 11.10 20.02 12.52
C PRO A 385 12.49 20.05 13.17
N ASP A 386 12.58 20.05 14.48
CA ASP A 386 13.80 20.00 15.30
C ASP A 386 14.23 18.57 15.67
N VAL A 387 13.43 17.57 15.30
CA VAL A 387 13.70 16.15 15.55
C VAL A 387 13.86 15.39 14.23
N PHE A 388 14.89 14.57 14.16
CA PHE A 388 15.07 13.59 13.08
C PHE A 388 14.78 12.19 13.56
N VAL A 389 13.86 11.47 12.91
CA VAL A 389 13.61 10.05 13.16
C VAL A 389 14.46 9.22 12.17
N SER A 390 15.57 8.70 12.66
CA SER A 390 16.47 7.84 11.88
C SER A 390 15.90 6.42 11.84
N TYR A 391 15.31 6.05 10.72
CA TYR A 391 14.66 4.76 10.54
C TYR A 391 15.58 3.75 9.84
N GLU A 392 15.99 2.69 10.57
CA GLU A 392 16.79 1.57 10.07
C GLU A 392 15.87 0.37 9.79
N VAL A 393 15.99 -0.19 8.58
CA VAL A 393 15.33 -1.45 8.18
C VAL A 393 16.37 -2.55 8.15
N GLY A 394 16.14 -3.62 8.90
CA GLY A 394 17.11 -4.71 9.06
C GLY A 394 17.30 -5.59 7.84
N MET A 395 16.26 -5.68 6.99
CA MET A 395 16.25 -6.50 5.78
C MET A 395 15.68 -5.67 4.63
N GLY A 396 16.51 -5.27 3.68
CA GLY A 396 16.09 -4.61 2.45
C GLY A 396 15.54 -5.61 1.41
N SER A 397 14.71 -5.14 0.50
CA SER A 397 14.28 -5.94 -0.65
C SER A 397 15.48 -6.29 -1.53
N GLY A 398 15.75 -7.60 -1.72
CA GLY A 398 16.89 -8.08 -2.50
C GLY A 398 18.19 -8.32 -1.73
N ASP A 399 18.22 -8.04 -0.43
CA ASP A 399 19.36 -8.35 0.41
C ASP A 399 19.53 -9.86 0.64
N SER A 400 20.79 -10.31 0.66
CA SER A 400 21.12 -11.69 1.07
C SER A 400 21.21 -11.87 2.59
N VAL A 401 20.80 -10.85 3.37
CA VAL A 401 20.88 -10.84 4.83
C VAL A 401 19.72 -11.66 5.38
N THR A 402 20.01 -12.59 6.29
CA THR A 402 18.96 -13.39 6.93
C THR A 402 18.33 -12.66 8.12
N ARG A 403 17.11 -13.08 8.50
CA ARG A 403 16.43 -12.58 9.71
C ARG A 403 17.31 -12.77 10.96
N GLU A 404 17.91 -13.93 11.10
CA GLU A 404 18.76 -14.29 12.24
C GLU A 404 20.00 -13.38 12.31
N ASP A 405 20.62 -13.06 11.18
CA ASP A 405 21.78 -12.15 11.12
C ASP A 405 21.38 -10.72 11.51
N SER A 406 20.22 -10.24 11.04
CA SER A 406 19.67 -8.93 11.38
C SER A 406 19.35 -8.82 12.86
N ILE A 407 18.68 -9.82 13.45
CA ILE A 407 18.40 -9.87 14.89
C ILE A 407 19.69 -9.93 15.71
N LYS A 408 20.69 -10.71 15.27
CA LYS A 408 21.98 -10.78 15.94
C LYS A 408 22.73 -9.44 15.90
N LYS A 409 22.69 -8.75 14.76
CA LYS A 409 23.25 -7.39 14.63
C LYS A 409 22.55 -6.43 15.59
N LEU A 410 21.21 -6.41 15.57
CA LEU A 410 20.38 -5.59 16.44
C LEU A 410 20.70 -5.84 17.94
N ASN A 411 20.72 -7.11 18.34
CA ASN A 411 21.05 -7.48 19.73
C ASN A 411 22.44 -7.00 20.14
N THR A 412 23.41 -7.07 19.23
CA THR A 412 24.78 -6.58 19.47
C THR A 412 24.79 -5.06 19.69
N GLN A 413 24.06 -4.31 18.87
CA GLN A 413 23.92 -2.85 19.01
C GLN A 413 23.24 -2.47 20.34
N ILE A 414 22.15 -3.16 20.72
CA ILE A 414 21.46 -2.93 21.99
C ILE A 414 22.40 -3.20 23.18
N MET A 415 23.14 -4.31 23.15
CA MET A 415 24.09 -4.66 24.22
C MET A 415 25.27 -3.68 24.32
N ALA A 416 25.68 -3.06 23.20
CA ALA A 416 26.71 -2.02 23.19
C ALA A 416 26.19 -0.66 23.66
N GLY A 417 24.89 -0.48 23.87
CA GLY A 417 24.25 0.81 24.19
C GLY A 417 24.14 1.73 22.97
N GLU A 418 24.23 1.18 21.77
CA GLU A 418 24.13 1.86 20.48
C GLU A 418 22.82 1.51 19.75
N GLY A 419 21.96 0.72 20.39
CA GLY A 419 20.68 0.27 19.84
C GLY A 419 19.69 1.39 19.57
N PRO A 420 18.56 1.08 18.93
CA PRO A 420 17.50 2.02 18.64
C PRO A 420 16.73 2.44 19.90
N ASP A 421 16.05 3.60 19.81
CA ASP A 421 15.17 4.12 20.85
C ASP A 421 13.77 3.48 20.77
N LEU A 422 13.33 3.22 19.51
CA LEU A 422 12.05 2.62 19.17
C LEU A 422 12.28 1.34 18.36
N LEU A 423 11.43 0.34 18.59
CA LEU A 423 11.47 -0.97 17.93
C LEU A 423 10.08 -1.34 17.43
N VAL A 424 9.96 -1.71 16.16
CA VAL A 424 8.79 -2.42 15.65
C VAL A 424 8.99 -3.89 15.95
N MET A 425 8.15 -4.45 16.80
CA MET A 425 8.32 -5.81 17.32
C MET A 425 7.80 -6.92 16.41
N ASP A 426 7.19 -6.54 15.28
CA ASP A 426 6.77 -7.51 14.27
C ASP A 426 7.98 -8.33 13.83
N ASP A 427 7.84 -9.66 13.85
CA ASP A 427 8.89 -10.64 13.55
C ASP A 427 10.15 -10.60 14.47
N LEU A 428 10.18 -9.75 15.48
CA LEU A 428 11.20 -9.79 16.52
C LEU A 428 10.77 -10.70 17.68
N PRO A 429 11.73 -11.26 18.45
CA PRO A 429 11.43 -12.19 19.54
C PRO A 429 10.88 -11.45 20.78
N PHE A 430 9.60 -11.06 20.72
CA PHE A 430 8.95 -10.19 21.72
C PHE A 430 9.08 -10.72 23.14
N ASP A 431 8.73 -11.98 23.39
CA ASP A 431 8.77 -12.56 24.75
C ASP A 431 10.20 -12.57 25.31
N SER A 432 11.19 -12.93 24.51
CA SER A 432 12.61 -12.89 24.90
C SER A 432 13.08 -11.47 25.25
N TYR A 433 12.63 -10.45 24.50
CA TYR A 433 12.99 -9.05 24.78
C TYR A 433 12.36 -8.54 26.07
N VAL A 434 11.12 -8.95 26.38
CA VAL A 434 10.47 -8.66 27.65
C VAL A 434 11.21 -9.34 28.81
N GLU A 435 11.49 -10.65 28.72
CA GLU A 435 12.19 -11.41 29.76
C GLU A 435 13.59 -10.88 30.06
N LYS A 436 14.31 -10.44 29.02
CA LYS A 436 15.64 -9.84 29.14
C LYS A 436 15.62 -8.38 29.61
N GLY A 437 14.43 -7.79 29.80
CA GLY A 437 14.25 -6.41 30.23
C GLY A 437 14.75 -5.38 29.22
N MET A 438 14.67 -5.69 27.92
CA MET A 438 15.13 -4.82 26.84
C MET A 438 14.10 -3.75 26.46
N LEU A 439 12.83 -3.93 26.86
CA LEU A 439 11.73 -3.03 26.54
C LEU A 439 11.28 -2.24 27.75
N ALA A 440 10.92 -0.97 27.55
CA ALA A 440 10.41 -0.09 28.59
C ALA A 440 8.95 -0.44 28.95
N ASP A 441 8.60 -0.28 30.22
CA ASP A 441 7.21 -0.41 30.68
C ASP A 441 6.41 0.82 30.23
N LEU A 442 5.41 0.62 29.40
CA LEU A 442 4.54 1.64 28.82
C LEU A 442 3.18 1.74 29.53
N THR A 443 2.95 0.97 30.60
CA THR A 443 1.63 0.83 31.25
C THR A 443 1.04 2.17 31.63
N ASP A 444 1.79 3.00 32.40
CA ASP A 444 1.29 4.28 32.85
C ASP A 444 1.12 5.29 31.73
N TYR A 445 2.05 5.26 30.73
CA TYR A 445 1.98 6.12 29.57
C TYR A 445 0.72 5.83 28.73
N LEU A 446 0.47 4.56 28.39
CA LEU A 446 -0.69 4.16 27.59
C LEU A 446 -2.01 4.42 28.32
N ALA A 447 -2.05 4.22 29.64
CA ALA A 447 -3.24 4.54 30.44
C ALA A 447 -3.54 6.06 30.46
N GLN A 448 -2.50 6.90 30.52
CA GLN A 448 -2.67 8.35 30.39
C GLN A 448 -3.10 8.76 28.99
N TYR A 449 -2.46 8.22 27.95
CA TYR A 449 -2.77 8.51 26.56
C TYR A 449 -4.22 8.13 26.22
N SER A 450 -4.66 6.92 26.58
CA SER A 450 -6.02 6.43 26.30
C SER A 450 -7.11 7.22 27.03
N ALA A 451 -6.77 7.95 28.10
CA ALA A 451 -7.71 8.85 28.76
C ALA A 451 -8.01 10.13 27.97
N GLU A 452 -7.09 10.55 27.10
CA GLU A 452 -7.18 11.73 26.24
C GLU A 452 -7.62 11.34 24.82
N GLU A 453 -7.00 10.30 24.27
CA GLU A 453 -7.25 9.71 22.96
C GLU A 453 -7.68 8.23 23.12
N PRO A 454 -8.99 7.93 23.09
CA PRO A 454 -9.49 6.59 23.43
C PRO A 454 -8.96 5.50 22.50
N LEU A 455 -8.35 4.46 23.07
CA LEU A 455 -7.89 3.27 22.38
C LEU A 455 -8.84 2.08 22.60
N PHE A 456 -8.67 1.01 21.86
CA PHE A 456 -9.25 -0.30 22.17
C PHE A 456 -8.39 -0.95 23.26
N ASP A 457 -8.61 -0.54 24.53
CA ASP A 457 -7.81 -0.96 25.69
C ASP A 457 -7.78 -2.48 25.90
N ASN A 458 -8.81 -3.20 25.49
CA ASN A 458 -8.86 -4.66 25.52
C ASN A 458 -7.75 -5.30 24.67
N VAL A 459 -7.36 -4.68 23.58
CA VAL A 459 -6.23 -5.11 22.74
C VAL A 459 -4.91 -4.96 23.50
N ILE A 460 -4.72 -3.81 24.15
CA ILE A 460 -3.53 -3.55 24.97
C ILE A 460 -3.47 -4.55 26.16
N GLU A 461 -4.61 -4.79 26.82
CA GLU A 461 -4.70 -5.77 27.93
C GLU A 461 -4.30 -7.17 27.49
N ALA A 462 -4.71 -7.61 26.28
CA ALA A 462 -4.38 -8.92 25.76
C ALA A 462 -2.90 -9.10 25.41
N LEU A 463 -2.16 -7.98 25.18
CA LEU A 463 -0.72 -7.98 24.89
C LEU A 463 0.16 -7.82 26.14
N LYS A 464 -0.43 -7.57 27.31
CA LYS A 464 0.35 -7.43 28.55
C LYS A 464 1.09 -8.71 28.93
N LYS A 465 2.31 -8.56 29.41
CA LYS A 465 3.11 -9.60 30.03
C LYS A 465 3.30 -9.24 31.53
N ASP A 466 2.95 -10.14 32.43
CA ASP A 466 3.01 -9.92 33.88
C ASP A 466 2.28 -8.63 34.33
N GLY A 467 1.17 -8.29 33.68
CA GLY A 467 0.36 -7.11 33.96
C GLY A 467 0.93 -5.80 33.46
N LYS A 468 1.99 -5.81 32.65
CA LYS A 468 2.65 -4.65 32.04
C LYS A 468 2.52 -4.61 30.53
N ALA A 469 2.35 -3.42 29.99
CA ALA A 469 2.36 -3.16 28.57
C ALA A 469 3.78 -2.79 28.12
N TYR A 470 4.30 -3.48 27.12
CA TYR A 470 5.63 -3.23 26.54
C TYR A 470 5.55 -2.85 25.06
N VAL A 471 4.41 -3.09 24.44
CA VAL A 471 4.12 -2.78 23.04
C VAL A 471 2.74 -2.19 22.88
N VAL A 472 2.55 -1.48 21.77
CA VAL A 472 1.24 -1.02 21.30
C VAL A 472 1.17 -1.18 19.78
N PRO A 473 0.12 -1.85 19.25
CA PRO A 473 -0.02 -2.00 17.79
C PRO A 473 -0.63 -0.75 17.15
N ALA A 474 -0.34 -0.54 15.87
CA ALA A 474 -1.04 0.46 15.06
C ALA A 474 -2.43 -0.02 14.64
N THR A 475 -2.49 -1.26 14.17
CA THR A 475 -3.68 -1.86 13.58
C THR A 475 -3.88 -3.29 14.07
N ILE A 476 -5.07 -3.82 13.81
CA ILE A 476 -5.42 -5.21 14.13
C ILE A 476 -6.10 -5.88 12.94
N GLY A 477 -5.96 -7.19 12.84
CA GLY A 477 -6.71 -8.03 11.92
C GLY A 477 -7.55 -9.05 12.68
N ILE A 478 -8.70 -9.45 12.12
CA ILE A 478 -9.60 -10.44 12.69
C ILE A 478 -9.75 -11.61 11.71
N PRO A 479 -9.49 -12.85 12.15
CA PRO A 479 -9.67 -14.00 11.26
C PRO A 479 -11.16 -14.27 11.04
N GLN A 480 -11.59 -14.39 9.79
CA GLN A 480 -12.99 -14.56 9.36
C GLN A 480 -13.15 -15.79 8.49
N ILE A 481 -14.37 -16.35 8.54
CA ILE A 481 -14.82 -17.40 7.61
C ILE A 481 -16.16 -16.95 7.04
N ALA A 482 -16.37 -17.18 5.73
CA ALA A 482 -17.64 -16.94 5.10
C ALA A 482 -18.01 -18.08 4.14
N ALA A 483 -19.22 -18.60 4.24
CA ALA A 483 -19.75 -19.64 3.36
C ALA A 483 -21.28 -19.60 3.32
N ALA A 484 -21.86 -20.08 2.23
CA ALA A 484 -23.28 -20.37 2.10
C ALA A 484 -23.53 -21.85 2.46
N ALA A 485 -23.39 -22.20 3.75
CA ALA A 485 -23.56 -23.56 4.24
C ALA A 485 -24.44 -23.59 5.48
N ASP A 486 -25.25 -24.65 5.62
CA ASP A 486 -26.01 -24.90 6.83
C ASP A 486 -25.07 -25.17 8.01
N GLY A 487 -25.36 -24.62 9.16
CA GLY A 487 -24.57 -24.83 10.39
C GLY A 487 -23.40 -23.87 10.57
N MET A 488 -23.09 -22.99 9.62
CA MET A 488 -22.03 -21.99 9.77
C MET A 488 -22.12 -21.21 11.08
N GLU A 489 -23.33 -20.83 11.49
CA GLU A 489 -23.56 -20.08 12.73
C GLU A 489 -23.28 -20.89 14.02
N ASN A 490 -23.06 -22.19 13.89
CA ASN A 490 -22.78 -23.10 15.00
C ASN A 490 -21.30 -23.49 15.11
N VAL A 491 -20.44 -23.07 14.17
CA VAL A 491 -19.01 -23.35 14.18
C VAL A 491 -18.35 -22.67 15.37
N LYS A 492 -17.78 -23.46 16.27
CA LYS A 492 -17.15 -23.03 17.51
C LYS A 492 -15.68 -23.44 17.62
N ASP A 493 -15.28 -24.41 16.81
CA ASP A 493 -13.91 -24.91 16.75
C ASP A 493 -13.60 -25.51 15.36
N LEU A 494 -12.39 -26.00 15.17
CA LEU A 494 -11.96 -26.59 13.91
C LEU A 494 -12.66 -27.93 13.58
N SER A 495 -13.19 -28.63 14.59
CA SER A 495 -13.99 -29.86 14.36
C SER A 495 -15.35 -29.52 13.75
N ASP A 496 -16.03 -28.50 14.27
CA ASP A 496 -17.27 -28.02 13.70
C ASP A 496 -17.06 -27.47 12.27
N LEU A 497 -15.92 -26.79 12.03
CA LEU A 497 -15.55 -26.33 10.69
C LEU A 497 -15.37 -27.52 9.73
N ALA A 498 -14.68 -28.56 10.15
CA ALA A 498 -14.51 -29.76 9.36
C ALA A 498 -15.85 -30.43 9.02
N ASP A 499 -16.82 -30.45 9.97
CA ASP A 499 -18.18 -30.99 9.73
C ASP A 499 -18.92 -30.19 8.65
N VAL A 500 -18.83 -28.85 8.66
CA VAL A 500 -19.38 -27.99 7.60
C VAL A 500 -18.68 -28.25 6.26
N MET A 501 -17.39 -28.42 6.25
CA MET A 501 -16.65 -28.73 5.03
C MET A 501 -16.99 -30.12 4.47
N GLU A 502 -17.24 -31.12 5.32
CA GLU A 502 -17.75 -32.44 4.86
C GLU A 502 -19.11 -32.33 4.17
N GLN A 503 -19.99 -31.46 4.67
CA GLN A 503 -21.27 -31.17 4.02
C GLN A 503 -21.05 -30.51 2.66
N LEU A 504 -20.26 -29.44 2.60
CA LEU A 504 -19.95 -28.76 1.34
C LEU A 504 -19.29 -29.71 0.33
N ARG A 505 -18.43 -30.62 0.76
CA ARG A 505 -17.83 -31.66 -0.10
C ARG A 505 -18.85 -32.59 -0.70
N GLN A 506 -19.92 -32.93 0.04
CA GLN A 506 -21.01 -33.77 -0.47
C GLN A 506 -21.88 -33.00 -1.48
N GLU A 507 -22.08 -31.71 -1.27
CA GLU A 507 -22.87 -30.84 -2.14
C GLU A 507 -22.09 -30.48 -3.42
N HIS A 508 -20.76 -30.35 -3.32
CA HIS A 508 -19.84 -29.92 -4.39
C HIS A 508 -18.72 -30.95 -4.62
N PRO A 509 -19.06 -32.14 -5.12
CA PRO A 509 -18.04 -33.19 -5.33
C PRO A 509 -17.09 -32.81 -6.46
N GLY A 510 -15.77 -32.85 -6.18
CA GLY A 510 -14.72 -32.53 -7.15
C GLY A 510 -14.34 -31.03 -7.21
N GLU A 511 -15.12 -30.12 -6.62
CA GLU A 511 -14.86 -28.69 -6.63
C GLU A 511 -14.01 -28.28 -5.41
N SER A 512 -13.32 -27.16 -5.48
CA SER A 512 -12.59 -26.62 -4.32
C SER A 512 -13.54 -26.07 -3.25
N ILE A 513 -13.30 -26.40 -1.98
CA ILE A 513 -14.12 -25.87 -0.89
C ILE A 513 -13.58 -24.51 -0.39
N MET A 514 -12.27 -24.41 -0.06
CA MET A 514 -11.70 -23.20 0.53
C MET A 514 -10.45 -22.69 -0.24
N GLY A 515 -10.40 -22.91 -1.53
CA GLY A 515 -9.19 -22.69 -2.34
C GLY A 515 -8.24 -23.89 -2.26
N ILE A 516 -7.43 -24.08 -3.30
CA ILE A 516 -6.48 -25.19 -3.38
C ILE A 516 -5.15 -24.68 -2.82
N GLY A 517 -4.93 -24.87 -1.53
CA GLY A 517 -3.67 -24.56 -0.89
C GLY A 517 -2.91 -25.81 -0.50
N GLY A 518 -1.58 -25.73 -0.41
CA GLY A 518 -0.77 -26.79 0.16
C GLY A 518 -1.02 -26.97 1.66
N ALA A 519 -0.57 -28.10 2.22
CA ALA A 519 -0.72 -28.41 3.63
C ALA A 519 -0.14 -27.33 4.56
N ALA A 520 1.00 -26.73 4.18
CA ALA A 520 1.62 -25.64 4.93
C ALA A 520 0.74 -24.39 4.97
N ALA A 521 0.15 -23.99 3.83
CA ALA A 521 -0.74 -22.84 3.75
C ALA A 521 -2.00 -23.02 4.62
N LEU A 522 -2.56 -24.24 4.64
CA LEU A 522 -3.71 -24.53 5.50
C LEU A 522 -3.35 -24.46 6.99
N LEU A 523 -2.21 -25.05 7.40
CA LEU A 523 -1.71 -24.93 8.76
C LEU A 523 -1.59 -23.47 9.18
N LYS A 524 -0.95 -22.65 8.39
CA LYS A 524 -0.82 -21.19 8.67
C LYS A 524 -2.17 -20.51 8.84
N ARG A 525 -3.13 -20.73 7.92
CA ARG A 525 -4.47 -20.11 7.98
C ARG A 525 -5.21 -20.43 9.26
N LEU A 526 -5.08 -21.65 9.77
CA LEU A 526 -5.80 -22.10 10.96
C LEU A 526 -5.04 -21.85 12.27
N ALA A 527 -3.75 -21.53 12.22
CA ALA A 527 -2.89 -21.34 13.39
C ALA A 527 -3.39 -20.28 14.35
N ALA A 528 -3.92 -19.16 13.82
CA ALA A 528 -4.35 -18.02 14.63
C ALA A 528 -5.26 -18.39 15.80
N THR A 529 -6.14 -19.37 15.61
CA THR A 529 -7.11 -19.79 16.63
C THR A 529 -6.63 -20.94 17.52
N SER A 530 -5.35 -21.32 17.37
CA SER A 530 -4.74 -22.40 18.16
C SER A 530 -3.40 -22.00 18.77
N ALA A 531 -2.52 -21.35 17.99
CA ALA A 531 -1.14 -21.03 18.40
C ALA A 531 -0.99 -20.31 19.74
N PRO A 532 -1.89 -19.39 20.15
CA PRO A 532 -1.81 -18.77 21.47
C PRO A 532 -1.86 -19.77 22.66
N LYS A 533 -2.22 -21.01 22.41
CA LYS A 533 -2.28 -22.08 23.43
C LYS A 533 -1.23 -23.18 23.25
N TRP A 534 -0.36 -23.10 22.24
CA TRP A 534 0.66 -24.15 22.05
C TRP A 534 1.73 -24.18 23.11
N ILE A 535 1.92 -23.07 23.83
CA ILE A 535 2.81 -22.99 24.99
C ILE A 535 1.98 -22.95 26.27
N ALA A 536 2.23 -23.90 27.17
CA ALA A 536 1.61 -23.97 28.49
C ALA A 536 2.16 -22.87 29.42
N ALA A 537 1.46 -22.61 30.53
CA ALA A 537 1.85 -21.57 31.50
C ALA A 537 3.23 -21.77 32.14
N ASP A 538 3.79 -22.98 32.09
CA ASP A 538 5.13 -23.29 32.59
C ASP A 538 6.24 -23.13 31.51
N GLY A 539 5.87 -22.66 30.32
CA GLY A 539 6.78 -22.46 29.19
C GLY A 539 7.02 -23.73 28.33
N SER A 540 6.42 -24.88 28.67
CA SER A 540 6.51 -26.07 27.84
C SER A 540 5.48 -26.11 26.72
N ILE A 541 5.74 -26.91 25.68
CA ILE A 541 4.74 -27.18 24.64
C ILE A 541 3.55 -27.92 25.23
N ASP A 542 2.34 -27.42 24.99
CA ASP A 542 1.11 -28.14 25.27
C ASP A 542 0.85 -29.17 24.15
N ARG A 543 1.35 -30.38 24.39
CA ARG A 543 1.31 -31.46 23.40
C ARG A 543 -0.13 -31.88 23.05
N GLU A 544 -1.07 -31.81 24.02
CA GLU A 544 -2.47 -32.18 23.77
C GLU A 544 -3.15 -31.18 22.84
N VAL A 545 -2.94 -29.88 23.11
CA VAL A 545 -3.45 -28.79 22.27
C VAL A 545 -2.89 -28.86 20.87
N LEU A 546 -1.57 -29.08 20.73
CA LEU A 546 -0.90 -29.15 19.43
C LEU A 546 -1.32 -30.39 18.64
N GLN A 547 -1.50 -31.52 19.30
CA GLN A 547 -2.00 -32.77 18.68
C GLN A 547 -3.40 -32.55 18.11
N GLU A 548 -4.33 -32.01 18.89
CA GLU A 548 -5.69 -31.74 18.45
C GLU A 548 -5.70 -30.81 17.24
N TYR A 549 -4.90 -29.73 17.28
CA TYR A 549 -4.76 -28.82 16.15
C TYR A 549 -4.31 -29.55 14.88
N LEU A 550 -3.23 -30.31 14.94
CA LEU A 550 -2.70 -31.04 13.78
C LEU A 550 -3.67 -32.09 13.24
N GLU A 551 -4.39 -32.80 14.13
CA GLU A 551 -5.40 -33.80 13.74
C GLU A 551 -6.59 -33.11 13.01
N GLN A 552 -7.08 -32.00 13.51
CA GLN A 552 -8.17 -31.25 12.84
C GLN A 552 -7.71 -30.62 11.52
N CYS A 553 -6.51 -30.06 11.47
CA CYS A 553 -5.93 -29.56 10.22
C CYS A 553 -5.81 -30.66 9.17
N LYS A 554 -5.36 -31.86 9.59
CA LYS A 554 -5.29 -33.00 8.68
C LYS A 554 -6.68 -33.40 8.18
N ARG A 555 -7.68 -33.47 9.06
CA ARG A 555 -9.06 -33.79 8.66
C ARG A 555 -9.58 -32.78 7.62
N ILE A 556 -9.41 -31.48 7.88
CA ILE A 556 -9.79 -30.42 6.96
C ILE A 556 -9.07 -30.54 5.63
N TYR A 557 -7.74 -30.80 5.66
CA TYR A 557 -6.94 -31.01 4.46
C TYR A 557 -7.41 -32.21 3.66
N ASP A 558 -7.66 -33.35 4.32
CA ASP A 558 -8.13 -34.57 3.65
C ASP A 558 -9.50 -34.31 2.97
N ILE A 559 -10.41 -33.58 3.61
CA ILE A 559 -11.71 -33.19 3.02
C ILE A 559 -11.49 -32.29 1.82
N GLN A 560 -10.62 -31.27 1.94
CA GLN A 560 -10.31 -30.34 0.87
C GLN A 560 -9.74 -31.04 -0.36
N MET A 561 -8.84 -32.00 -0.15
CA MET A 561 -8.12 -32.71 -1.21
C MET A 561 -8.87 -33.94 -1.75
N ASP A 562 -9.94 -34.41 -1.06
CA ASP A 562 -10.70 -35.58 -1.48
C ASP A 562 -11.43 -35.30 -2.80
N SER A 563 -11.16 -36.19 -3.78
CA SER A 563 -11.87 -36.16 -5.07
C SER A 563 -11.76 -34.86 -5.87
N LEU A 564 -10.74 -34.03 -5.61
CA LEU A 564 -10.50 -32.85 -6.44
C LEU A 564 -10.23 -33.25 -7.89
N ASP A 565 -10.82 -32.48 -8.82
CA ASP A 565 -10.56 -32.60 -10.25
C ASP A 565 -9.11 -32.23 -10.56
N SER A 566 -8.40 -33.08 -11.31
CA SER A 566 -7.00 -32.83 -11.65
C SER A 566 -6.78 -31.62 -12.55
N GLU A 567 -7.76 -31.28 -13.41
CA GLU A 567 -7.71 -30.10 -14.26
C GLU A 567 -7.82 -28.82 -13.41
N MET A 568 -8.64 -28.85 -12.36
CA MET A 568 -8.76 -27.74 -11.41
C MET A 568 -7.45 -27.52 -10.64
N VAL A 569 -6.78 -28.61 -10.19
CA VAL A 569 -5.48 -28.51 -9.52
C VAL A 569 -4.42 -27.93 -10.45
N GLU A 570 -4.35 -28.39 -11.71
CA GLU A 570 -3.41 -27.90 -12.71
C GLU A 570 -3.64 -26.40 -13.01
N THR A 571 -4.88 -25.98 -13.18
CA THR A 571 -5.24 -24.57 -13.40
C THR A 571 -4.83 -23.67 -12.21
N TYR A 572 -5.05 -24.15 -10.99
CA TYR A 572 -4.60 -23.46 -9.78
C TYR A 572 -3.08 -23.31 -9.75
N GLU A 573 -2.34 -24.41 -9.99
CA GLU A 573 -0.87 -24.40 -9.99
C GLU A 573 -0.31 -23.45 -11.07
N GLU A 574 -0.92 -23.42 -12.26
CA GLU A 574 -0.53 -22.47 -13.31
C GLU A 574 -0.78 -21.01 -12.92
N ARG A 575 -1.94 -20.73 -12.29
CA ARG A 575 -2.26 -19.39 -11.80
C ARG A 575 -1.26 -18.95 -10.73
N MET A 576 -0.96 -19.83 -9.78
CA MET A 576 0.00 -19.57 -8.72
C MET A 576 1.41 -19.38 -9.24
N GLY A 577 1.81 -20.18 -10.24
CA GLY A 577 3.10 -20.01 -10.91
C GLY A 577 3.25 -18.65 -11.57
N ARG A 578 2.22 -18.18 -12.28
CA ARG A 578 2.22 -16.83 -12.89
C ARG A 578 2.31 -15.71 -11.85
N LEU A 579 1.61 -15.86 -10.73
CA LEU A 579 1.67 -14.87 -9.64
C LEU A 579 3.05 -14.87 -8.97
N ALA A 580 3.62 -16.05 -8.72
CA ALA A 580 4.97 -16.19 -8.19
C ALA A 580 6.01 -15.54 -9.11
N GLU A 581 5.91 -15.75 -10.41
CA GLU A 581 6.76 -15.11 -11.41
C GLU A 581 6.58 -13.58 -11.41
N TYR A 582 5.34 -13.11 -11.37
CA TYR A 582 5.03 -11.67 -11.32
C TYR A 582 5.61 -10.97 -10.09
N TYR A 583 5.53 -11.60 -8.92
CA TYR A 583 6.10 -11.06 -7.68
C TYR A 583 7.58 -11.39 -7.48
N GLY A 584 8.19 -12.21 -8.34
CA GLY A 584 9.60 -12.62 -8.22
C GLY A 584 9.88 -13.49 -6.98
N VAL A 585 8.89 -14.27 -6.51
CA VAL A 585 8.97 -15.10 -5.31
C VAL A 585 8.68 -16.57 -5.61
N GLY A 586 8.93 -17.47 -4.68
CA GLY A 586 8.49 -18.89 -4.79
C GLY A 586 6.97 -19.00 -4.60
N MET A 587 6.35 -20.02 -5.20
CA MET A 587 4.91 -20.29 -5.03
C MET A 587 4.50 -20.43 -3.56
N GLU A 588 5.37 -20.98 -2.74
CA GLU A 588 5.19 -21.15 -1.29
C GLU A 588 5.24 -19.84 -0.50
N GLN A 589 5.76 -18.77 -1.11
CA GLN A 589 5.87 -17.43 -0.52
C GLN A 589 4.68 -16.54 -0.85
N ILE A 590 3.79 -16.98 -1.76
CA ILE A 590 2.56 -16.26 -2.03
C ILE A 590 1.64 -16.47 -0.84
N ASP A 591 1.58 -15.44 0.00
CA ASP A 591 0.78 -15.46 1.22
C ASP A 591 -0.71 -15.22 0.90
N TRP A 592 -1.46 -16.31 0.79
CA TRP A 592 -2.92 -16.29 0.68
C TRP A 592 -3.63 -16.12 2.02
N GLU A 593 -2.89 -15.99 3.10
CA GLU A 593 -3.47 -15.78 4.44
C GLU A 593 -4.18 -14.44 4.56
N ALA A 594 -3.77 -13.46 3.75
CA ALA A 594 -4.30 -12.10 3.83
C ALA A 594 -5.69 -11.94 3.23
N TYR A 595 -6.14 -12.83 2.35
CA TYR A 595 -7.32 -12.58 1.53
C TYR A 595 -8.49 -13.51 1.83
N LEU A 596 -9.62 -12.88 2.11
CA LEU A 596 -10.93 -13.46 1.91
C LEU A 596 -11.21 -13.31 0.40
N ASP A 597 -10.88 -14.33 -0.40
CA ASP A 597 -10.95 -14.25 -1.87
C ASP A 597 -12.41 -14.24 -2.37
N LEU A 598 -13.00 -13.05 -2.33
CA LEU A 598 -14.37 -12.79 -2.74
C LEU A 598 -14.59 -13.13 -4.23
N MET A 599 -13.61 -12.86 -5.09
CA MET A 599 -13.78 -13.07 -6.53
C MET A 599 -13.87 -14.55 -6.87
N SER A 600 -13.00 -15.39 -6.33
CA SER A 600 -13.06 -16.84 -6.48
C SER A 600 -14.32 -17.44 -5.83
N TYR A 601 -14.79 -16.87 -4.71
CA TYR A 601 -16.06 -17.30 -4.09
C TYR A 601 -17.26 -16.96 -4.98
N LEU A 602 -17.35 -15.75 -5.51
CA LEU A 602 -18.43 -15.33 -6.42
C LEU A 602 -18.39 -16.11 -7.73
N GLY A 603 -17.21 -16.35 -8.27
CA GLY A 603 -16.96 -17.15 -9.48
C GLY A 603 -17.20 -18.65 -9.29
N LYS A 604 -17.48 -19.08 -8.06
CA LYS A 604 -17.66 -20.51 -7.68
C LYS A 604 -16.41 -21.37 -7.89
N GLU A 605 -15.26 -20.75 -7.90
CA GLU A 605 -13.98 -21.45 -7.86
C GLU A 605 -13.73 -22.03 -6.46
N GLN A 606 -14.38 -21.48 -5.44
CA GLN A 606 -14.42 -22.00 -4.07
C GLN A 606 -15.78 -21.74 -3.41
N HIS A 607 -16.12 -22.50 -2.37
CA HIS A 607 -17.42 -22.43 -1.67
C HIS A 607 -17.33 -21.87 -0.25
N MET A 608 -16.10 -21.60 0.21
CA MET A 608 -15.82 -21.00 1.51
C MET A 608 -14.66 -20.01 1.38
N MET A 609 -14.79 -18.85 1.96
CA MET A 609 -13.69 -17.91 2.16
C MET A 609 -13.16 -18.04 3.57
N ILE A 610 -11.84 -17.99 3.72
CA ILE A 610 -11.15 -17.97 5.02
C ILE A 610 -9.95 -17.04 4.91
N GLY A 611 -9.79 -16.11 5.85
CA GLY A 611 -8.67 -15.16 5.81
C GLY A 611 -8.80 -14.10 6.90
N TRP A 612 -8.02 -13.04 6.73
CA TRP A 612 -7.95 -11.92 7.66
C TRP A 612 -8.76 -10.73 7.17
N MET A 613 -9.64 -10.23 8.00
CA MET A 613 -10.24 -8.91 7.82
C MET A 613 -9.35 -7.90 8.54
N CYS A 614 -8.52 -7.20 7.77
CA CYS A 614 -7.52 -6.29 8.31
C CYS A 614 -7.88 -4.81 8.12
N ALA A 615 -8.78 -4.47 7.19
CA ALA A 615 -9.07 -3.10 6.80
C ALA A 615 -10.58 -2.84 6.65
N GLN A 616 -10.95 -1.58 6.61
CA GLN A 616 -12.33 -1.12 6.34
C GLN A 616 -12.89 -1.75 5.06
N TYR A 617 -12.10 -1.78 3.99
CA TYR A 617 -12.54 -2.32 2.70
C TYR A 617 -12.98 -3.79 2.82
N GLY A 618 -12.19 -4.64 3.47
CA GLY A 618 -12.56 -6.03 3.71
C GLY A 618 -13.82 -6.18 4.58
N TYR A 619 -14.05 -5.26 5.52
CA TYR A 619 -15.31 -5.23 6.27
C TYR A 619 -16.51 -4.89 5.36
N LEU A 620 -16.38 -3.88 4.49
CA LEU A 620 -17.44 -3.51 3.53
C LEU A 620 -17.74 -4.64 2.56
N GLU A 621 -16.73 -5.37 2.10
CA GLU A 621 -16.90 -6.57 1.27
C GLU A 621 -17.76 -7.62 1.98
N LEU A 622 -17.39 -8.01 3.19
CA LEU A 622 -18.09 -9.06 3.93
C LEU A 622 -19.51 -8.66 4.34
N GLU A 623 -19.71 -7.44 4.79
CA GLU A 623 -21.02 -6.93 5.21
C GLU A 623 -22.00 -6.86 4.02
N SER A 624 -21.47 -6.61 2.82
CA SER A 624 -22.28 -6.50 1.60
C SER A 624 -22.71 -7.85 1.01
N LEU A 625 -22.20 -8.99 1.49
CA LEU A 625 -22.56 -10.32 0.97
C LEU A 625 -24.07 -10.57 0.98
N SER A 626 -24.75 -10.25 2.06
CA SER A 626 -26.19 -10.46 2.24
C SER A 626 -27.07 -9.61 1.32
N ARG A 627 -26.52 -8.53 0.74
CA ARG A 627 -27.23 -7.59 -0.16
C ARG A 627 -27.07 -7.93 -1.64
N ASN A 628 -26.20 -8.89 -1.99
CA ASN A 628 -25.92 -9.28 -3.36
C ASN A 628 -26.54 -10.65 -3.68
N GLU A 629 -27.26 -10.76 -4.79
CA GLU A 629 -27.99 -11.99 -5.18
C GLU A 629 -27.05 -13.21 -5.29
N ALA A 630 -25.83 -13.02 -5.76
CA ALA A 630 -24.84 -14.10 -5.94
C ALA A 630 -24.29 -14.66 -4.60
N SER A 631 -24.42 -13.91 -3.51
CA SER A 631 -23.82 -14.25 -2.21
C SER A 631 -24.77 -14.10 -1.00
N LYS A 632 -26.04 -13.81 -1.22
CA LYS A 632 -27.01 -13.48 -0.15
C LYS A 632 -27.17 -14.54 0.93
N ASP A 633 -26.88 -15.79 0.62
CA ASP A 633 -26.99 -16.92 1.55
C ASP A 633 -25.69 -17.15 2.35
N ALA A 634 -24.61 -16.40 2.01
CA ALA A 634 -23.36 -16.47 2.75
C ALA A 634 -23.52 -15.92 4.17
N LYS A 635 -22.94 -16.62 5.13
CA LYS A 635 -22.83 -16.20 6.51
C LYS A 635 -21.37 -15.96 6.85
N VAL A 636 -21.08 -14.81 7.45
CA VAL A 636 -19.77 -14.42 7.93
C VAL A 636 -19.69 -14.65 9.42
N ILE A 637 -18.64 -15.32 9.87
CA ILE A 637 -18.36 -15.53 11.30
C ILE A 637 -16.88 -15.31 11.59
N PRO A 638 -16.52 -14.82 12.78
CA PRO A 638 -15.14 -14.89 13.23
C PRO A 638 -14.67 -16.35 13.27
N MET A 639 -13.45 -16.61 12.79
CA MET A 639 -12.87 -17.94 12.85
C MET A 639 -12.69 -18.37 14.32
N GLN A 640 -13.15 -19.55 14.64
CA GLN A 640 -13.10 -20.14 15.98
C GLN A 640 -12.23 -21.39 15.96
N GLY A 641 -11.54 -21.65 17.06
CA GLY A 641 -10.70 -22.82 17.27
C GLY A 641 -10.53 -23.10 18.75
N GLN A 642 -9.36 -23.54 19.17
CA GLN A 642 -9.01 -23.68 20.58
C GLN A 642 -8.97 -22.34 21.33
N CYS A 643 -8.79 -21.23 20.56
CA CYS A 643 -8.93 -19.87 21.02
C CYS A 643 -10.12 -19.18 20.34
N THR A 644 -10.72 -18.22 21.04
CA THR A 644 -11.85 -17.42 20.56
C THR A 644 -11.54 -15.93 20.74
N LYS A 645 -12.29 -15.06 20.05
CA LYS A 645 -12.09 -13.61 20.10
C LYS A 645 -10.64 -13.21 19.80
N VAL A 646 -10.09 -13.84 18.77
CA VAL A 646 -8.70 -13.72 18.34
C VAL A 646 -8.53 -12.48 17.47
N PHE A 647 -7.41 -11.80 17.65
CA PHE A 647 -6.93 -10.75 16.76
C PHE A 647 -5.43 -10.89 16.53
N LYS A 648 -4.96 -10.43 15.37
CA LYS A 648 -3.55 -10.30 15.04
C LYS A 648 -3.17 -8.82 15.15
N PRO A 649 -2.27 -8.43 16.07
CA PRO A 649 -1.73 -7.07 16.09
C PRO A 649 -0.75 -6.88 14.95
N ALA A 650 -0.65 -5.67 14.40
CA ALA A 650 0.32 -5.32 13.39
C ALA A 650 0.97 -3.96 13.69
N THR A 651 2.21 -3.79 13.26
CA THR A 651 3.05 -2.63 13.56
C THR A 651 3.14 -2.39 15.07
N MET A 652 3.64 -3.38 15.80
CA MET A 652 3.75 -3.35 17.26
C MET A 652 4.95 -2.49 17.70
N LEU A 653 4.70 -1.26 18.11
CA LEU A 653 5.74 -0.31 18.50
C LEU A 653 6.11 -0.46 19.99
N ALA A 654 7.41 -0.52 20.28
CA ALA A 654 7.99 -0.58 21.62
C ALA A 654 9.05 0.51 21.81
N VAL A 655 9.34 0.86 23.06
CA VAL A 655 10.45 1.73 23.46
C VAL A 655 11.56 0.89 24.08
N SER A 656 12.80 1.10 23.67
CA SER A 656 13.96 0.44 24.27
C SER A 656 14.16 0.90 25.71
N ALA A 657 14.33 -0.05 26.64
CA ALA A 657 14.62 0.27 28.04
C ALA A 657 15.98 0.97 28.24
N ALA A 658 16.88 0.81 27.29
CA ALA A 658 18.21 1.43 27.30
C ALA A 658 18.26 2.79 26.57
N SER A 659 17.13 3.26 26.01
CA SER A 659 17.06 4.52 25.29
C SER A 659 17.49 5.71 26.15
N GLY A 660 18.31 6.58 25.61
CA GLY A 660 18.61 7.90 26.16
C GLY A 660 17.56 8.97 25.82
N GLN A 661 16.59 8.62 24.95
CA GLN A 661 15.60 9.53 24.36
C GLN A 661 14.15 9.10 24.66
N ILE A 662 13.90 8.48 25.83
CA ILE A 662 12.59 7.89 26.18
C ILE A 662 11.43 8.88 26.01
N ASP A 663 11.62 10.14 26.38
CA ASP A 663 10.57 11.16 26.28
C ASP A 663 10.25 11.49 24.80
N ALA A 664 11.27 11.65 23.96
CA ALA A 664 11.09 11.86 22.51
C ALA A 664 10.52 10.61 21.82
N ALA A 665 10.91 9.41 22.25
CA ALA A 665 10.34 8.17 21.74
C ALA A 665 8.85 8.05 22.07
N LYS A 666 8.43 8.46 23.28
CA LYS A 666 7.01 8.51 23.67
C LYS A 666 6.24 9.62 22.96
N ASP A 667 6.89 10.73 22.66
CA ASP A 667 6.30 11.82 21.89
C ASP A 667 6.01 11.38 20.45
N PHE A 668 6.98 10.70 19.80
CA PHE A 668 6.75 10.03 18.52
C PHE A 668 5.61 9.00 18.61
N MET A 669 5.58 8.18 19.66
CA MET A 669 4.50 7.20 19.88
C MET A 669 3.13 7.88 20.02
N SER A 670 3.05 9.09 20.57
CA SER A 670 1.80 9.86 20.64
C SER A 670 1.28 10.23 19.24
N THR A 671 2.16 10.66 18.34
CA THR A 671 1.80 10.90 16.93
C THR A 671 1.39 9.61 16.24
N PHE A 672 2.15 8.52 16.41
CA PHE A 672 1.85 7.19 15.86
C PHE A 672 0.48 6.67 16.27
N LEU A 673 0.01 6.98 17.49
CA LEU A 673 -1.29 6.56 18.03
C LEU A 673 -2.42 7.55 17.78
N SER A 674 -2.14 8.74 17.23
CA SER A 674 -3.15 9.79 17.08
C SER A 674 -4.25 9.38 16.11
N ALA A 675 -5.45 9.93 16.31
CA ALA A 675 -6.58 9.67 15.44
C ALA A 675 -6.30 10.14 14.01
N GLU A 676 -5.60 11.26 13.86
CA GLU A 676 -5.20 11.81 12.56
C GLU A 676 -4.35 10.82 11.77
N VAL A 677 -3.32 10.27 12.40
CA VAL A 677 -2.37 9.36 11.73
C VAL A 677 -2.98 7.98 11.54
N GLN A 678 -3.63 7.43 12.57
CA GLN A 678 -4.20 6.08 12.48
C GLN A 678 -5.42 5.97 11.53
N SER A 679 -6.13 7.07 11.28
CA SER A 679 -7.24 7.05 10.31
C SER A 679 -6.76 6.88 8.86
N GLU A 680 -5.49 7.18 8.60
CA GLU A 680 -4.86 7.03 7.29
C GLU A 680 -4.09 5.69 7.15
N TYR A 681 -3.95 4.88 8.22
CA TYR A 681 -3.31 3.58 8.12
C TYR A 681 -4.13 2.59 7.28
N ASP A 682 -3.45 1.81 6.48
CA ASP A 682 -4.06 0.65 5.84
C ASP A 682 -4.24 -0.46 6.89
N GLY A 683 -5.40 -0.44 7.55
CA GLY A 683 -5.73 -1.38 8.62
C GLY A 683 -6.87 -0.91 9.52
N LEU A 684 -7.38 -1.81 10.37
CA LEU A 684 -8.31 -1.46 11.43
C LEU A 684 -7.55 -0.82 12.59
N PRO A 685 -7.77 0.47 12.88
CA PRO A 685 -6.93 1.21 13.81
C PRO A 685 -7.17 0.82 15.27
N LEU A 686 -6.13 0.94 16.10
CA LEU A 686 -6.26 0.81 17.56
C LEU A 686 -6.97 2.01 18.18
N ASN A 687 -6.86 3.19 17.60
CA ASN A 687 -7.51 4.42 18.07
C ASN A 687 -8.99 4.44 17.68
N ARG A 688 -9.88 4.60 18.67
CA ARG A 688 -11.34 4.56 18.46
C ARG A 688 -11.88 5.75 17.68
N ASN A 689 -11.23 6.91 17.77
CA ASN A 689 -11.59 8.09 16.99
C ASN A 689 -11.14 7.91 15.53
N ALA A 690 -9.97 7.30 15.31
CA ALA A 690 -9.52 6.94 13.95
C ALA A 690 -10.48 5.95 13.29
N PHE A 691 -10.99 4.97 14.04
CA PHE A 691 -12.04 4.06 13.55
C PHE A 691 -13.29 4.85 13.11
N ASP A 692 -13.75 5.80 13.92
CA ASP A 692 -14.93 6.62 13.57
C ASP A 692 -14.68 7.45 12.31
N ILE A 693 -13.44 7.99 12.13
CA ILE A 693 -13.06 8.71 10.91
C ILE A 693 -13.09 7.79 9.69
N GLN A 694 -12.47 6.61 9.77
CA GLN A 694 -12.46 5.64 8.66
C GLN A 694 -13.89 5.22 8.28
N PHE A 695 -14.77 5.01 9.25
CA PHE A 695 -16.14 4.58 9.03
C PHE A 695 -17.14 5.74 8.88
N THR A 696 -16.67 6.97 8.64
CA THR A 696 -17.53 8.09 8.26
C THR A 696 -17.78 8.06 6.75
N PRO A 697 -19.06 7.99 6.31
CA PRO A 697 -19.38 7.91 4.89
C PRO A 697 -18.97 9.19 4.16
N LYS A 698 -18.33 9.03 3.00
CA LYS A 698 -18.00 10.13 2.10
C LYS A 698 -19.14 10.31 1.11
N GLU A 699 -20.05 11.27 1.36
CA GLU A 699 -21.30 11.48 0.60
C GLU A 699 -21.06 11.74 -0.90
N ASP A 700 -19.92 12.31 -1.27
CA ASP A 700 -19.53 12.66 -2.64
C ASP A 700 -19.23 11.44 -3.53
N ILE A 701 -18.86 10.30 -2.94
CA ILE A 701 -18.54 9.06 -3.66
C ILE A 701 -19.63 8.00 -3.54
N MET A 702 -20.64 8.22 -2.71
CA MET A 702 -21.72 7.25 -2.49
C MET A 702 -22.81 7.37 -3.56
N GLY A 703 -23.20 6.19 -4.09
CA GLY A 703 -24.32 6.07 -5.00
C GLY A 703 -25.68 6.00 -4.30
N ALA A 704 -26.71 5.69 -5.07
CA ALA A 704 -28.06 5.49 -4.54
C ALA A 704 -28.08 4.31 -3.55
N GLU A 705 -28.86 4.42 -2.47
CA GLU A 705 -29.03 3.36 -1.44
C GLU A 705 -27.73 3.00 -0.69
N GLY A 706 -26.71 3.89 -0.68
CA GLY A 706 -25.42 3.67 0.00
C GLY A 706 -24.46 2.79 -0.80
N GLU A 707 -24.64 2.66 -2.11
CA GLU A 707 -23.67 1.99 -2.98
C GLU A 707 -22.31 2.68 -2.89
N TYR A 708 -21.27 1.95 -2.52
CA TYR A 708 -19.91 2.46 -2.41
C TYR A 708 -19.11 2.22 -3.68
N THR A 709 -18.99 0.97 -4.11
CA THR A 709 -18.31 0.55 -5.35
C THR A 709 -18.89 -0.76 -5.88
N SER A 710 -18.56 -1.14 -7.11
CA SER A 710 -18.99 -2.41 -7.68
C SER A 710 -17.81 -3.16 -8.28
N LEU A 711 -17.74 -4.43 -7.98
CA LEU A 711 -16.75 -5.37 -8.49
C LEU A 711 -17.40 -6.28 -9.54
N TYR A 712 -16.60 -6.83 -10.44
CA TYR A 712 -17.05 -7.75 -11.47
C TYR A 712 -16.10 -8.93 -11.58
N THR A 713 -16.66 -10.13 -11.67
CA THR A 713 -15.96 -11.36 -12.01
C THR A 713 -16.78 -12.17 -13.00
N THR A 714 -16.28 -13.30 -13.42
CA THR A 714 -17.01 -14.25 -14.27
C THR A 714 -17.05 -15.62 -13.61
N ASP A 715 -18.13 -16.36 -13.79
CA ASP A 715 -18.16 -17.78 -13.43
C ASP A 715 -17.37 -18.64 -14.45
N ALA A 716 -17.27 -19.93 -14.16
CA ALA A 716 -16.58 -20.90 -15.03
C ALA A 716 -17.18 -21.01 -16.45
N ASP A 717 -18.45 -20.61 -16.61
CA ASP A 717 -19.15 -20.58 -17.90
C ASP A 717 -18.96 -19.25 -18.64
N GLY A 718 -18.23 -18.29 -18.07
CA GLY A 718 -17.97 -16.95 -18.62
C GLY A 718 -19.12 -15.97 -18.42
N ASN A 719 -20.11 -16.26 -17.56
CA ASN A 719 -21.17 -15.32 -17.25
C ASN A 719 -20.67 -14.26 -16.28
N GLY A 720 -20.91 -12.99 -16.58
CA GLY A 720 -20.53 -11.88 -15.73
C GLY A 720 -21.32 -11.83 -14.42
N ILE A 721 -20.61 -11.74 -13.29
CA ILE A 721 -21.16 -11.57 -11.94
C ILE A 721 -20.79 -10.18 -11.44
N GLY A 722 -21.81 -9.34 -11.18
CA GLY A 722 -21.62 -8.06 -10.53
C GLY A 722 -21.81 -8.16 -9.03
N TYR A 723 -20.94 -7.53 -8.27
CA TYR A 723 -21.02 -7.42 -6.83
C TYR A 723 -20.94 -5.95 -6.41
N THR A 724 -21.94 -5.47 -5.69
CA THR A 724 -21.97 -4.09 -5.21
C THR A 724 -21.66 -4.06 -3.72
N MET A 725 -20.64 -3.32 -3.35
CA MET A 725 -20.35 -3.00 -1.97
C MET A 725 -21.23 -1.83 -1.52
N TYR A 726 -21.72 -1.92 -0.31
CA TYR A 726 -22.59 -0.93 0.30
C TYR A 726 -22.01 -0.43 1.60
N TRP A 727 -22.19 0.86 1.85
CA TRP A 727 -21.86 1.42 3.14
C TRP A 727 -22.83 0.88 4.21
N PRO A 728 -22.33 0.37 5.34
CA PRO A 728 -23.17 -0.17 6.40
C PRO A 728 -23.92 0.93 7.16
N SER A 729 -24.98 0.55 7.87
CA SER A 729 -25.70 1.48 8.74
C SER A 729 -24.88 1.85 9.98
N ASP A 730 -25.21 2.97 10.61
CA ASP A 730 -24.59 3.38 11.88
C ASP A 730 -24.75 2.31 12.98
N GLU A 731 -25.88 1.58 12.97
CA GLU A 731 -26.12 0.48 13.92
C GLU A 731 -25.15 -0.69 13.67
N THR A 732 -24.92 -1.02 12.40
CA THR A 732 -23.98 -2.07 12.00
C THR A 732 -22.55 -1.68 12.35
N ILE A 733 -22.14 -0.43 12.06
CA ILE A 733 -20.82 0.10 12.43
C ILE A 733 -20.61 0.07 13.95
N ALA A 734 -21.63 0.49 14.72
CA ALA A 734 -21.56 0.46 16.18
C ALA A 734 -21.45 -0.97 16.73
N ALA A 735 -22.15 -1.94 16.12
CA ALA A 735 -22.06 -3.36 16.49
C ALA A 735 -20.65 -3.89 16.20
N PHE A 736 -20.05 -3.55 15.08
CA PHE A 736 -18.67 -3.93 14.74
C PHE A 736 -17.65 -3.30 15.70
N LYS A 737 -17.81 -2.02 16.02
CA LYS A 737 -16.97 -1.34 17.05
C LYS A 737 -17.08 -2.02 18.43
N GLN A 738 -18.27 -2.54 18.77
CA GLN A 738 -18.45 -3.33 19.98
C GLN A 738 -17.74 -4.68 19.90
N GLU A 739 -17.80 -5.37 18.76
CA GLU A 739 -17.07 -6.63 18.52
C GLU A 739 -15.57 -6.44 18.71
N LEU A 740 -14.99 -5.37 18.15
CA LEU A 740 -13.58 -5.02 18.37
C LEU A 740 -13.24 -4.84 19.86
N SER A 741 -14.17 -4.26 20.62
CA SER A 741 -14.01 -4.05 22.06
C SER A 741 -14.08 -5.34 22.89
N GLU A 742 -14.49 -6.45 22.30
CA GLU A 742 -14.62 -7.76 22.95
C GLU A 742 -13.48 -8.73 22.63
N LEU A 743 -12.55 -8.35 21.74
CA LEU A 743 -11.38 -9.15 21.42
C LEU A 743 -10.50 -9.33 22.69
N THR A 744 -10.00 -10.56 22.91
CA THR A 744 -9.28 -10.89 24.17
C THR A 744 -8.04 -11.74 23.96
N THR A 745 -7.84 -12.29 22.78
CA THR A 745 -6.76 -13.24 22.50
C THR A 745 -5.88 -12.69 21.39
N ALA A 746 -4.68 -12.23 21.75
CA ALA A 746 -3.69 -11.79 20.77
C ALA A 746 -3.01 -13.01 20.13
N TYR A 747 -2.99 -13.05 18.81
CA TYR A 747 -2.14 -13.95 18.03
C TYR A 747 -0.91 -13.18 17.57
N VAL A 748 0.20 -13.39 18.26
CA VAL A 748 1.52 -12.87 17.88
C VAL A 748 2.33 -14.06 17.37
N PRO A 749 2.62 -14.15 16.08
CA PRO A 749 3.34 -15.27 15.49
C PRO A 749 4.73 -15.46 16.12
N ASP A 750 5.04 -16.68 16.55
CA ASP A 750 6.40 -17.10 16.91
C ASP A 750 6.98 -17.92 15.74
N GLN A 751 7.77 -17.29 14.92
CA GLN A 751 8.29 -17.89 13.68
C GLN A 751 9.11 -19.18 13.92
N MET A 752 9.79 -19.31 15.05
CA MET A 752 10.58 -20.53 15.35
C MET A 752 9.67 -21.69 15.72
N LEU A 753 8.71 -21.44 16.62
CA LEU A 753 7.71 -22.42 17.00
C LEU A 753 6.83 -22.80 15.80
N GLU A 754 6.26 -21.81 15.13
CA GLU A 754 5.40 -22.00 13.96
C GLU A 754 6.13 -22.68 12.82
N GLY A 755 7.37 -22.27 12.52
CA GLY A 755 8.21 -22.93 11.51
C GLY A 755 8.42 -24.42 11.79
N ALA A 756 8.65 -24.79 13.05
CA ALA A 756 8.74 -26.18 13.45
C ALA A 756 7.40 -26.91 13.29
N VAL A 757 6.30 -26.30 13.75
CA VAL A 757 4.94 -26.88 13.67
C VAL A 757 4.50 -27.04 12.21
N PHE A 758 4.67 -26.05 11.37
CA PHE A 758 4.24 -26.11 9.97
C PHE A 758 5.07 -27.09 9.17
N LYS A 759 6.38 -27.15 9.38
CA LYS A 759 7.26 -28.14 8.72
C LYS A 759 6.86 -29.57 9.07
N GLN A 760 6.73 -29.89 10.34
CA GLN A 760 6.43 -31.24 10.78
C GLN A 760 4.95 -31.59 10.56
N GLY A 761 4.06 -30.61 10.75
CA GLY A 761 2.63 -30.73 10.45
C GLY A 761 2.36 -31.06 8.98
N THR A 762 3.09 -30.41 8.06
CA THR A 762 3.01 -30.71 6.63
C THR A 762 3.35 -32.15 6.34
N GLY A 763 4.47 -32.67 6.88
CA GLY A 763 4.83 -34.06 6.70
C GLY A 763 3.79 -35.05 7.30
N TYR A 764 3.17 -34.68 8.44
CA TYR A 764 2.07 -35.48 9.00
C TYR A 764 0.82 -35.42 8.10
N MET A 765 0.42 -34.25 7.61
CA MET A 765 -0.75 -34.12 6.75
C MET A 765 -0.60 -34.89 5.42
N GLN A 766 0.58 -34.89 4.86
CA GLN A 766 0.93 -35.62 3.63
C GLN A 766 1.15 -37.15 3.86
N GLY A 767 1.09 -37.61 5.12
CA GLY A 767 1.25 -39.02 5.47
C GLY A 767 2.71 -39.52 5.43
N GLU A 768 3.68 -38.63 5.45
CA GLU A 768 5.11 -38.94 5.47
C GLU A 768 5.59 -39.40 6.85
N GLN A 769 4.86 -38.98 7.90
CA GLN A 769 5.16 -39.32 9.29
C GLN A 769 3.88 -39.47 10.13
N THR A 770 3.99 -40.10 11.30
CA THR A 770 2.88 -40.22 12.24
C THR A 770 2.74 -38.93 13.07
N ILE A 771 1.58 -38.76 13.73
CA ILE A 771 1.37 -37.63 14.63
C ILE A 771 2.39 -37.59 15.78
N GLU A 772 2.71 -38.76 16.36
CA GLU A 772 3.69 -38.88 17.45
C GLU A 772 5.09 -38.43 16.97
N GLN A 773 5.48 -38.85 15.75
CA GLN A 773 6.76 -38.46 15.17
C GLN A 773 6.81 -36.96 14.92
N ALA A 774 5.72 -36.35 14.37
CA ALA A 774 5.66 -34.92 14.17
C ALA A 774 5.81 -34.15 15.48
N LEU A 775 5.06 -34.53 16.51
CA LEU A 775 5.11 -33.90 17.83
C LEU A 775 6.50 -34.03 18.50
N ASP A 776 7.12 -35.22 18.43
CA ASP A 776 8.48 -35.43 18.96
C ASP A 776 9.53 -34.58 18.27
N GLU A 777 9.42 -34.35 16.94
CA GLU A 777 10.34 -33.52 16.19
C GLU A 777 10.09 -32.01 16.47
N ILE A 778 8.82 -31.61 16.64
CA ILE A 778 8.49 -30.23 17.04
C ILE A 778 9.11 -29.93 18.42
N GLU A 779 8.86 -30.79 19.42
CA GLU A 779 9.41 -30.61 20.77
C GLU A 779 10.93 -30.55 20.73
N ARG A 780 11.59 -31.37 19.91
CA ARG A 780 13.05 -31.37 19.77
C ARG A 780 13.57 -30.07 19.14
N ALA A 781 12.91 -29.57 18.09
CA ALA A 781 13.31 -28.34 17.42
C ALA A 781 13.17 -27.14 18.35
N VAL A 782 12.06 -27.08 19.08
CA VAL A 782 11.75 -25.97 19.99
C VAL A 782 12.55 -26.04 21.29
N ALA A 783 12.89 -27.23 21.81
CA ALA A 783 13.67 -27.38 23.05
C ALA A 783 15.07 -26.72 22.96
N ILE A 784 15.66 -26.65 21.78
CA ILE A 784 16.93 -25.95 21.54
C ILE A 784 16.70 -24.44 21.66
N TYR A 785 15.67 -23.93 21.04
CA TYR A 785 15.28 -22.53 21.04
C TYR A 785 14.87 -22.02 22.45
N MET A 786 14.07 -22.80 23.16
CA MET A 786 13.62 -22.48 24.54
C MET A 786 14.76 -22.57 25.59
N ALA A 787 15.88 -23.17 25.24
CA ALA A 787 17.07 -23.29 26.10
C ALA A 787 18.08 -22.14 25.90
N GLU A 788 17.96 -21.36 24.81
CA GLU A 788 18.79 -20.20 24.48
C GLU A 788 18.18 -18.90 25.00
#